data_33dd0dc94dd6aac3eb627f2b9ec5d0cb
#
_entry.id   33dd0dc94dd6aac3eb627f2b9ec5d0cb
#
_cell.length_a   1.000
_cell.length_b   1.000
_cell.length_c   1.000
_cell.angle_alpha   90.00
_cell.angle_beta   90.00
_cell.angle_gamma   90.00
#
_symmetry.space_group_name_H-M   'P 1'
#
loop_
_entity.id
_entity.type
_entity.pdbx_description
1 polymer ?
#
loop_
_entity_poly.entity_id
_entity_poly.type
_entity_poly.pdbx_seq_one_letter_code
_entity_poly.pdbx_strand_id
1 'polypeptide(L)'
;MKRKLGWFGLGFAGAELAAAILPPLVCVPAAAFLVCLALLWIKRRRDSAIPVLGALCGLAWFLVFTFVWVRPVKVLAGQTVTCTAVVETDADASYSESRLRGTLRLTEIDGRAANVKVQCASFPGESAGERFTAKFALTELPDNKYRLSRQSKGVYLQAEYLGSYHPLDASRAPRFALYRLRQRWSATLRRWLPRQLDGIEAAMLLADKSRLDDSVQQAFRTAGVSHLLAVSGLHLALLCGLLGFGRKWKFYKPLILLRAAAALFYLLLTGMPVSVSRAGIVLLVALVGDFFLLPPDLLTSTSFAAILLGLQNAYAPCDLGFQLSFCAVLGVQAAAALARTEQRAAQDKPAAVKALCQVAEPVQTAVLASLATLPVLVAHGMAASLVGVLCNLLVVWMVQPALQLGILLLVCSAVPFLAAITNLTALVLSLWLKGLLWLVRCCAALPFASICLPQRYTLFALAVLGALAVCFWHARRLRLYLPAAALCTVLAVGLGVWMQRDVVQINLVGASNNPCVVCVQNGQAVVFFRGGESNWSAVQNYLAGRSRQEPALVVDLRAKPTQMEFSAAEIVTVQELADFTTRPLLDGLTLDLYHNKSANLAVLGVGERHIAVGAGKLALAEPVRVDVLCAPGTLSDSVRPDAILYTAAAPRWLDDAAGCTLRYGEDTPGLTLRPGSSMIWEEAQTIAVQ
;
A
#
# COMPACT_ATOMS: atom_id res chain seq x y z
N MET A 1 11.11 -33.87 -6.63
CA MET A 1 10.55 -32.51 -6.86
C MET A 1 10.94 -32.03 -8.26
N LYS A 2 9.97 -31.91 -9.19
CA LYS A 2 10.24 -31.53 -10.58
C LYS A 2 10.58 -30.04 -10.80
N ARG A 3 10.41 -29.15 -9.77
CA ARG A 3 10.55 -27.68 -9.87
C ARG A 3 11.59 -27.16 -8.89
N LYS A 4 12.84 -27.58 -9.08
CA LYS A 4 13.94 -27.25 -8.15
C LYS A 4 14.15 -25.73 -7.99
N LEU A 5 14.23 -25.00 -9.10
CA LEU A 5 14.41 -23.54 -9.09
C LEU A 5 13.22 -22.82 -8.45
N GLY A 6 11.99 -23.36 -8.61
CA GLY A 6 10.80 -22.81 -7.97
C GLY A 6 10.90 -22.80 -6.44
N TRP A 7 11.30 -23.92 -5.86
CA TRP A 7 11.46 -24.05 -4.41
C TRP A 7 12.67 -23.27 -3.88
N PHE A 8 13.75 -23.24 -4.65
CA PHE A 8 14.93 -22.44 -4.32
C PHE A 8 14.57 -20.96 -4.23
N GLY A 9 13.87 -20.39 -5.24
CA GLY A 9 13.51 -18.97 -5.28
C GLY A 9 12.52 -18.58 -4.18
N LEU A 10 11.57 -19.44 -3.82
CA LEU A 10 10.69 -19.21 -2.67
C LEU A 10 11.48 -19.16 -1.35
N GLY A 11 12.44 -20.08 -1.16
CA GLY A 11 13.33 -20.05 -0.01
C GLY A 11 14.18 -18.79 0.03
N PHE A 12 14.76 -18.39 -1.10
CA PHE A 12 15.60 -17.20 -1.25
C PHE A 12 14.85 -15.93 -0.86
N ALA A 13 13.72 -15.63 -1.51
CA ALA A 13 12.94 -14.43 -1.24
C ALA A 13 12.30 -14.43 0.16
N GLY A 14 11.90 -15.61 0.66
CA GLY A 14 11.38 -15.75 2.03
C GLY A 14 12.42 -15.45 3.09
N ALA A 15 13.68 -15.84 2.87
CA ALA A 15 14.78 -15.54 3.79
C ALA A 15 15.16 -14.05 3.78
N GLU A 16 15.19 -13.41 2.60
CA GLU A 16 15.40 -11.95 2.50
C GLU A 16 14.31 -11.17 3.26
N LEU A 17 13.04 -11.55 3.07
CA LEU A 17 11.92 -10.92 3.79
C LEU A 17 12.05 -11.11 5.31
N ALA A 18 12.36 -12.33 5.75
CA ALA A 18 12.55 -12.63 7.17
C ALA A 18 13.73 -11.84 7.76
N ALA A 19 14.86 -11.76 7.05
CA ALA A 19 16.04 -11.01 7.48
C ALA A 19 15.81 -9.50 7.56
N ALA A 20 14.92 -8.95 6.72
CA ALA A 20 14.56 -7.54 6.74
C ALA A 20 13.65 -7.17 7.93
N ILE A 21 12.79 -8.11 8.38
CA ILE A 21 11.79 -7.88 9.43
C ILE A 21 12.34 -8.24 10.82
N LEU A 22 13.11 -9.34 10.90
CA LEU A 22 13.58 -9.87 12.18
C LEU A 22 14.83 -9.11 12.70
N PRO A 23 14.98 -8.95 14.03
CA PRO A 23 16.19 -8.39 14.61
C PRO A 23 17.42 -9.23 14.25
N PRO A 24 18.61 -8.63 14.08
CA PRO A 24 19.85 -9.37 13.75
C PRO A 24 20.18 -10.50 14.73
N LEU A 25 19.85 -10.32 16.01
CA LEU A 25 20.01 -11.35 17.06
C LEU A 25 19.21 -12.64 16.77
N VAL A 26 18.08 -12.54 16.06
CA VAL A 26 17.24 -13.71 15.69
C VAL A 26 17.71 -14.29 14.36
N CYS A 27 18.23 -13.46 13.44
CA CYS A 27 18.70 -13.93 12.14
C CYS A 27 19.88 -14.91 12.24
N VAL A 28 20.81 -14.70 13.19
CA VAL A 28 21.99 -15.57 13.37
C VAL A 28 21.60 -16.99 13.84
N PRO A 29 20.83 -17.18 14.93
CA PRO A 29 20.39 -18.52 15.32
C PRO A 29 19.45 -19.15 14.31
N ALA A 30 18.60 -18.39 13.60
CA ALA A 30 17.77 -18.89 12.52
C ALA A 30 18.62 -19.43 11.35
N ALA A 31 19.71 -18.72 10.99
CA ALA A 31 20.65 -19.18 9.98
C ALA A 31 21.35 -20.50 10.42
N ALA A 32 21.83 -20.57 11.66
CA ALA A 32 22.43 -21.77 12.21
C ALA A 32 21.44 -22.96 12.21
N PHE A 33 20.20 -22.72 12.60
CA PHE A 33 19.13 -23.72 12.57
C PHE A 33 18.85 -24.22 11.12
N LEU A 34 18.78 -23.29 10.16
CA LEU A 34 18.61 -23.63 8.73
C LEU A 34 19.80 -24.46 8.20
N VAL A 35 21.03 -24.14 8.60
CA VAL A 35 22.22 -24.93 8.25
C VAL A 35 22.10 -26.34 8.81
N CYS A 36 21.75 -26.48 10.10
CA CYS A 36 21.55 -27.79 10.73
C CYS A 36 20.44 -28.59 10.03
N LEU A 37 19.30 -27.95 9.71
CA LEU A 37 18.22 -28.56 8.95
C LEU A 37 18.69 -29.01 7.55
N ALA A 38 19.44 -28.16 6.83
CA ALA A 38 19.97 -28.49 5.52
C ALA A 38 20.88 -29.72 5.60
N LEU A 39 21.80 -29.81 6.56
CA LEU A 39 22.70 -30.91 6.75
C LEU A 39 21.96 -32.23 7.09
N LEU A 40 20.96 -32.18 7.95
CA LEU A 40 20.12 -33.32 8.31
C LEU A 40 19.27 -33.80 7.13
N TRP A 41 18.75 -32.89 6.31
CA TRP A 41 17.87 -33.22 5.19
C TRP A 41 18.63 -33.64 3.94
N ILE A 42 19.83 -33.13 3.70
CA ILE A 42 20.72 -33.61 2.62
C ILE A 42 21.02 -35.10 2.81
N LYS A 43 21.23 -35.53 4.08
CA LYS A 43 21.48 -36.95 4.41
C LYS A 43 20.26 -37.85 4.20
N ARG A 44 19.03 -37.31 4.28
CA ARG A 44 17.77 -38.08 4.24
C ARG A 44 17.01 -38.01 2.92
N ARG A 45 16.94 -36.82 2.26
CA ARG A 45 16.30 -36.63 0.95
C ARG A 45 16.87 -35.37 0.24
N ARG A 46 17.71 -35.56 -0.77
CA ARG A 46 18.37 -34.49 -1.55
C ARG A 46 17.43 -33.39 -2.07
N ASP A 47 16.24 -33.76 -2.53
CA ASP A 47 15.31 -32.77 -3.12
C ASP A 47 14.66 -31.84 -2.10
N SER A 48 14.57 -32.25 -0.83
CA SER A 48 13.96 -31.43 0.24
C SER A 48 14.92 -30.34 0.78
N ALA A 49 16.21 -30.45 0.47
CA ALA A 49 17.21 -29.46 0.87
C ALA A 49 17.20 -28.18 0.00
N ILE A 50 16.58 -28.22 -1.19
CA ILE A 50 16.62 -27.12 -2.15
C ILE A 50 16.04 -25.80 -1.62
N PRO A 51 14.83 -25.75 -0.99
CA PRO A 51 14.31 -24.51 -0.43
C PRO A 51 15.17 -23.99 0.73
N VAL A 52 15.78 -24.88 1.52
CA VAL A 52 16.68 -24.51 2.62
C VAL A 52 17.98 -23.91 2.07
N LEU A 53 18.53 -24.49 0.99
CA LEU A 53 19.68 -23.91 0.30
C LEU A 53 19.35 -22.53 -0.27
N GLY A 54 18.16 -22.36 -0.88
CA GLY A 54 17.66 -21.07 -1.32
C GLY A 54 17.61 -20.05 -0.19
N ALA A 55 17.08 -20.46 0.97
CA ALA A 55 17.00 -19.60 2.15
C ALA A 55 18.39 -19.17 2.68
N LEU A 56 19.35 -20.10 2.73
CA LEU A 56 20.73 -19.79 3.12
C LEU A 56 21.39 -18.82 2.15
N CYS A 57 21.21 -19.01 0.84
CA CYS A 57 21.72 -18.11 -0.18
C CYS A 57 21.08 -16.71 -0.09
N GLY A 58 19.76 -16.64 0.14
CA GLY A 58 19.03 -15.37 0.32
C GLY A 58 19.50 -14.61 1.56
N LEU A 59 19.66 -15.31 2.68
CA LEU A 59 20.18 -14.70 3.90
C LEU A 59 21.62 -14.19 3.73
N ALA A 60 22.49 -15.00 3.13
CA ALA A 60 23.87 -14.60 2.85
C ALA A 60 23.92 -13.36 1.94
N TRP A 61 23.11 -13.36 0.89
CA TRP A 61 23.00 -12.21 0.00
C TRP A 61 22.49 -10.96 0.72
N PHE A 62 21.45 -11.09 1.55
CA PHE A 62 20.92 -9.98 2.35
C PHE A 62 22.01 -9.34 3.24
N LEU A 63 22.81 -10.15 3.90
CA LEU A 63 23.92 -9.68 4.72
C LEU A 63 25.00 -8.96 3.89
N VAL A 64 25.42 -9.57 2.78
CA VAL A 64 26.39 -8.95 1.85
C VAL A 64 25.84 -7.64 1.30
N PHE A 65 24.59 -7.62 0.84
CA PHE A 65 23.94 -6.43 0.30
C PHE A 65 23.88 -5.31 1.35
N THR A 66 23.47 -5.64 2.57
CA THR A 66 23.38 -4.66 3.66
C THR A 66 24.74 -4.09 4.02
N PHE A 67 25.77 -4.93 4.07
CA PHE A 67 27.12 -4.50 4.43
C PHE A 67 27.79 -3.67 3.32
N VAL A 68 27.64 -4.08 2.06
CA VAL A 68 28.36 -3.46 0.93
C VAL A 68 27.62 -2.23 0.38
N TRP A 69 26.30 -2.25 0.31
CA TRP A 69 25.54 -1.16 -0.33
C TRP A 69 24.75 -0.28 0.65
N VAL A 70 24.17 -0.84 1.71
CA VAL A 70 23.32 -0.05 2.61
C VAL A 70 24.14 0.66 3.69
N ARG A 71 25.09 -0.03 4.32
CA ARG A 71 25.91 0.55 5.40
C ARG A 71 26.71 1.78 4.96
N PRO A 72 27.41 1.80 3.83
CA PRO A 72 28.14 3.00 3.39
C PRO A 72 27.22 4.22 3.16
N VAL A 73 26.00 4.00 2.67
CA VAL A 73 25.01 5.06 2.50
C VAL A 73 24.53 5.60 3.84
N LYS A 74 24.28 4.73 4.83
CA LYS A 74 23.85 5.13 6.16
C LYS A 74 24.89 5.95 6.94
N VAL A 75 26.18 5.79 6.66
CA VAL A 75 27.25 6.61 7.28
C VAL A 75 27.13 8.09 6.92
N LEU A 76 26.44 8.44 5.82
CA LEU A 76 26.17 9.82 5.44
C LEU A 76 25.06 10.48 6.31
N ALA A 77 24.34 9.73 7.13
CA ALA A 77 23.32 10.28 8.00
C ALA A 77 23.92 11.22 9.05
N GLY A 78 23.22 12.30 9.35
CA GLY A 78 23.67 13.36 10.26
C GLY A 78 24.60 14.40 9.61
N GLN A 79 24.96 14.25 8.33
CA GLN A 79 25.84 15.17 7.63
C GLN A 79 25.04 16.20 6.84
N THR A 80 25.55 17.44 6.80
CA THR A 80 25.08 18.48 5.88
C THR A 80 26.04 18.54 4.70
N VAL A 81 25.54 18.26 3.49
CA VAL A 81 26.35 18.09 2.29
C VAL A 81 25.82 18.94 1.13
N THR A 82 26.73 19.36 0.26
CA THR A 82 26.34 20.01 -1.01
C THR A 82 26.28 18.92 -2.09
N CYS A 83 25.10 18.74 -2.69
CA CYS A 83 24.87 17.66 -3.63
C CYS A 83 24.38 18.15 -4.98
N THR A 84 24.78 17.48 -6.05
CA THR A 84 24.09 17.53 -7.33
C THR A 84 23.00 16.47 -7.31
N ALA A 85 21.74 16.93 -7.34
CA ALA A 85 20.57 16.07 -7.30
C ALA A 85 19.89 16.01 -8.68
N VAL A 86 19.27 14.86 -8.97
CA VAL A 86 18.41 14.63 -10.13
C VAL A 86 17.05 14.18 -9.64
N VAL A 87 15.99 14.80 -10.08
CA VAL A 87 14.62 14.39 -9.77
C VAL A 87 14.32 13.05 -10.46
N GLU A 88 14.05 12.00 -9.70
CA GLU A 88 13.80 10.65 -10.23
C GLU A 88 12.38 10.44 -10.75
N THR A 89 11.41 10.95 -10.00
CA THR A 89 9.98 10.84 -10.31
C THR A 89 9.35 12.20 -10.17
N ASP A 90 8.24 12.45 -10.87
CA ASP A 90 7.45 13.64 -10.61
C ASP A 90 7.14 13.71 -9.12
N ALA A 91 7.30 14.87 -8.58
CA ALA A 91 7.03 15.12 -7.21
C ALA A 91 5.52 15.19 -6.99
N ASP A 92 5.04 14.57 -5.92
CA ASP A 92 3.63 14.68 -5.53
C ASP A 92 3.36 16.12 -5.09
N ALA A 93 2.51 16.82 -5.84
CA ALA A 93 2.06 18.19 -5.57
C ALA A 93 1.18 18.30 -4.32
N SER A 94 1.18 17.29 -3.45
CA SER A 94 0.24 17.09 -2.35
C SER A 94 0.37 18.07 -1.17
N TYR A 95 1.33 19.01 -1.16
CA TYR A 95 1.60 19.72 0.11
C TYR A 95 1.96 21.22 0.04
N SER A 96 1.51 21.97 -0.83
CA SER A 96 1.69 23.41 -1.01
C SER A 96 2.23 23.77 -2.39
N GLU A 97 1.66 24.78 -3.00
CA GLU A 97 1.92 25.21 -4.37
C GLU A 97 3.40 25.55 -4.71
N SER A 98 4.30 25.55 -3.73
CA SER A 98 5.69 25.97 -3.91
C SER A 98 6.77 24.93 -3.57
N ARG A 99 6.42 23.76 -3.01
CA ARG A 99 7.41 22.77 -2.60
C ARG A 99 6.91 21.35 -2.84
N LEU A 100 7.71 20.58 -3.56
CA LEU A 100 7.38 19.23 -4.01
C LEU A 100 8.01 18.17 -3.10
N ARG A 101 7.31 17.07 -2.90
CA ARG A 101 7.83 15.88 -2.20
C ARG A 101 8.15 14.79 -3.20
N GLY A 102 9.37 14.24 -3.16
CA GLY A 102 9.72 13.21 -4.12
C GLY A 102 11.03 12.47 -3.80
N THR A 103 11.40 11.60 -4.71
CA THR A 103 12.65 10.86 -4.66
C THR A 103 13.69 11.57 -5.52
N LEU A 104 14.82 11.91 -4.90
CA LEU A 104 15.99 12.50 -5.57
C LEU A 104 17.08 11.44 -5.68
N ARG A 105 17.84 11.52 -6.75
CA ARG A 105 19.10 10.78 -6.90
C ARG A 105 20.26 11.75 -6.79
N LEU A 106 21.06 11.60 -5.75
CA LEU A 106 22.30 12.33 -5.57
C LEU A 106 23.36 11.72 -6.48
N THR A 107 23.80 12.47 -7.47
CA THR A 107 24.82 12.04 -8.45
C THR A 107 26.21 12.48 -8.05
N GLU A 108 26.31 13.49 -7.19
CA GLU A 108 27.55 14.04 -6.67
C GLU A 108 27.32 14.54 -5.24
N ILE A 109 28.24 14.24 -4.33
CA ILE A 109 28.23 14.67 -2.92
C ILE A 109 29.58 15.30 -2.63
N ASP A 110 29.63 16.58 -2.29
CA ASP A 110 30.83 17.37 -2.00
C ASP A 110 31.95 17.18 -3.07
N GLY A 111 31.58 17.24 -4.36
CA GLY A 111 32.48 17.09 -5.50
C GLY A 111 32.90 15.64 -5.81
N ARG A 112 32.38 14.63 -5.10
CA ARG A 112 32.64 13.22 -5.38
C ARG A 112 31.44 12.56 -6.04
N ALA A 113 31.68 11.76 -7.08
CA ALA A 113 30.62 11.00 -7.75
C ALA A 113 29.94 10.05 -6.76
N ALA A 114 28.61 10.10 -6.72
CA ALA A 114 27.77 9.28 -5.87
C ALA A 114 26.59 8.73 -6.66
N ASN A 115 25.91 7.73 -6.11
CA ASN A 115 24.67 7.20 -6.68
C ASN A 115 23.74 6.77 -5.54
N VAL A 116 23.20 7.76 -4.84
CA VAL A 116 22.38 7.54 -3.65
C VAL A 116 20.99 8.07 -3.91
N LYS A 117 19.97 7.24 -3.67
CA LYS A 117 18.57 7.67 -3.69
C LYS A 117 18.16 8.13 -2.30
N VAL A 118 17.56 9.30 -2.24
CA VAL A 118 17.04 9.89 -1.00
C VAL A 118 15.60 10.32 -1.20
N GLN A 119 14.82 10.29 -0.13
CA GLN A 119 13.51 10.89 -0.11
C GLN A 119 13.63 12.31 0.44
N CYS A 120 13.14 13.29 -0.31
CA CYS A 120 13.08 14.68 0.13
C CYS A 120 11.63 15.11 0.35
N ALA A 121 11.36 15.73 1.50
CA ALA A 121 10.02 16.18 1.85
C ALA A 121 9.62 17.51 1.18
N SER A 122 10.63 18.30 0.75
CA SER A 122 10.40 19.63 0.20
C SER A 122 11.63 20.07 -0.60
N PHE A 123 11.49 20.28 -1.90
CA PHE A 123 12.56 20.79 -2.77
C PHE A 123 11.97 21.60 -3.93
N PRO A 124 12.73 22.55 -4.51
CA PRO A 124 12.26 23.46 -5.56
C PRO A 124 12.48 22.87 -6.97
N GLY A 125 12.11 21.63 -7.23
CA GLY A 125 12.20 21.02 -8.56
C GLY A 125 10.80 20.70 -9.09
N GLU A 126 10.55 20.81 -10.39
CA GLU A 126 9.20 20.64 -10.96
C GLU A 126 9.02 19.30 -11.66
N SER A 127 10.02 18.83 -12.40
CA SER A 127 9.83 17.66 -13.26
C SER A 127 10.95 16.64 -13.16
N ALA A 128 10.62 15.37 -13.44
CA ALA A 128 11.61 14.30 -13.47
C ALA A 128 12.67 14.55 -14.57
N GLY A 129 13.93 14.35 -14.17
CA GLY A 129 15.09 14.61 -15.02
C GLY A 129 15.71 15.98 -14.83
N GLU A 130 15.11 16.89 -14.08
CA GLU A 130 15.77 18.13 -13.66
C GLU A 130 16.99 17.84 -12.80
N ARG A 131 18.04 18.62 -13.03
CA ARG A 131 19.27 18.57 -12.26
C ARG A 131 19.49 19.91 -11.58
N PHE A 132 19.90 19.86 -10.34
CA PHE A 132 20.25 21.05 -9.59
C PHE A 132 21.29 20.74 -8.52
N THR A 133 22.02 21.75 -8.12
CA THR A 133 22.91 21.67 -6.95
C THR A 133 22.26 22.40 -5.79
N ALA A 134 22.27 21.76 -4.62
CA ALA A 134 21.68 22.32 -3.40
C ALA A 134 22.36 21.74 -2.15
N LYS A 135 22.11 22.38 -1.00
CA LYS A 135 22.52 21.89 0.31
C LYS A 135 21.42 21.06 0.93
N PHE A 136 21.77 19.87 1.42
CA PHE A 136 20.87 18.95 2.08
C PHE A 136 21.42 18.50 3.43
N ALA A 137 20.56 18.41 4.43
CA ALA A 137 20.80 17.62 5.63
C ALA A 137 20.31 16.20 5.39
N LEU A 138 21.20 15.23 5.51
CA LEU A 138 20.87 13.81 5.34
C LEU A 138 20.56 13.19 6.71
N THR A 139 19.40 12.54 6.83
CA THR A 139 18.96 11.88 8.05
C THR A 139 18.60 10.43 7.77
N GLU A 140 18.61 9.59 8.79
CA GLU A 140 18.10 8.22 8.65
C GLU A 140 16.59 8.24 8.35
N LEU A 141 16.12 7.20 7.67
CA LEU A 141 14.69 7.00 7.48
C LEU A 141 14.01 6.81 8.84
N PRO A 142 12.87 7.47 9.09
CA PRO A 142 12.11 7.28 10.31
C PRO A 142 11.69 5.81 10.47
N ASP A 143 11.68 5.33 11.72
CA ASP A 143 11.31 3.95 12.02
C ASP A 143 9.79 3.80 12.06
N ASN A 144 9.18 3.83 10.89
CA ASN A 144 7.74 3.69 10.69
C ASN A 144 7.42 2.53 9.74
N LYS A 145 6.13 2.19 9.62
CA LYS A 145 5.64 1.11 8.74
C LYS A 145 6.05 1.24 7.26
N TYR A 146 6.43 2.44 6.82
CA TYR A 146 6.85 2.70 5.44
C TYR A 146 8.35 2.53 5.21
N ARG A 147 9.17 2.36 6.27
CA ARG A 147 10.63 2.24 6.18
C ARG A 147 11.05 1.13 5.23
N LEU A 148 10.53 -0.08 5.42
CA LEU A 148 10.85 -1.24 4.57
C LEU A 148 10.39 -1.04 3.12
N SER A 149 9.23 -0.41 2.92
CA SER A 149 8.74 -0.08 1.58
C SER A 149 9.60 0.98 0.87
N ARG A 150 10.24 1.90 1.60
CA ARG A 150 11.21 2.85 1.04
C ARG A 150 12.53 2.14 0.69
N GLN A 151 13.02 1.29 1.58
CA GLN A 151 14.23 0.48 1.35
C GLN A 151 14.09 -0.47 0.15
N SER A 152 12.91 -1.03 -0.07
CA SER A 152 12.63 -1.86 -1.25
C SER A 152 12.73 -1.10 -2.57
N LYS A 153 12.55 0.23 -2.54
CA LYS A 153 12.74 1.14 -3.67
C LYS A 153 14.18 1.65 -3.81
N GLY A 154 15.09 1.21 -2.91
CA GLY A 154 16.49 1.61 -2.86
C GLY A 154 16.72 2.97 -2.19
N VAL A 155 15.77 3.45 -1.40
CA VAL A 155 15.88 4.68 -0.60
C VAL A 155 16.27 4.30 0.83
N TYR A 156 17.42 4.79 1.31
CA TYR A 156 17.95 4.45 2.62
C TYR A 156 18.12 5.66 3.53
N LEU A 157 18.04 6.88 2.98
CA LEU A 157 18.15 8.14 3.69
C LEU A 157 17.00 9.07 3.33
N GLN A 158 16.69 9.98 4.24
CA GLN A 158 15.86 11.16 4.01
C GLN A 158 16.76 12.37 3.86
N ALA A 159 16.39 13.29 2.97
CA ALA A 159 17.07 14.55 2.76
C ALA A 159 16.14 15.70 3.11
N GLU A 160 16.64 16.67 3.86
CA GLU A 160 15.98 17.94 4.10
C GLU A 160 16.69 19.03 3.31
N TYR A 161 15.93 19.76 2.50
CA TYR A 161 16.46 20.85 1.70
C TYR A 161 16.75 22.09 2.56
N LEU A 162 17.99 22.53 2.57
CA LEU A 162 18.44 23.68 3.36
C LEU A 162 18.62 24.97 2.55
N GLY A 163 18.47 24.91 1.22
CA GLY A 163 18.64 26.06 0.35
C GLY A 163 19.79 25.93 -0.65
N SER A 164 20.26 27.07 -1.18
CA SER A 164 21.33 27.13 -2.21
C SER A 164 20.97 26.39 -3.50
N TYR A 165 19.78 26.68 -4.05
CA TYR A 165 19.32 26.08 -5.30
C TYR A 165 20.03 26.71 -6.50
N HIS A 166 20.72 25.91 -7.26
CA HIS A 166 21.35 26.26 -8.54
C HIS A 166 20.89 25.27 -9.61
N PRO A 167 20.00 25.67 -10.53
CA PRO A 167 19.55 24.80 -11.61
C PRO A 167 20.70 24.46 -12.55
N LEU A 168 20.71 23.23 -13.05
CA LEU A 168 21.64 22.70 -14.05
C LEU A 168 20.86 22.22 -15.28
N ASP A 169 21.57 21.98 -16.38
CA ASP A 169 20.96 21.39 -17.56
C ASP A 169 20.27 20.06 -17.23
N ALA A 170 19.05 19.89 -17.78
CA ALA A 170 18.27 18.66 -17.56
C ALA A 170 19.04 17.41 -18.03
N SER A 171 18.86 16.33 -17.32
CA SER A 171 19.53 15.06 -17.62
C SER A 171 19.13 14.51 -19.00
N ARG A 172 20.15 14.20 -19.82
CA ARG A 172 19.99 13.59 -21.16
C ARG A 172 19.86 12.06 -21.11
N ALA A 173 19.85 11.44 -19.94
CA ALA A 173 19.76 9.98 -19.82
C ALA A 173 18.51 9.43 -20.54
N PRO A 174 18.62 8.29 -21.27
CA PRO A 174 17.52 7.73 -22.07
C PRO A 174 16.23 7.47 -21.28
N ARG A 175 16.35 7.13 -20.00
CA ARG A 175 15.19 6.92 -19.10
C ARG A 175 14.30 8.16 -19.00
N PHE A 176 14.86 9.37 -19.00
CA PHE A 176 14.07 10.60 -18.94
C PHE A 176 13.45 10.96 -20.30
N ALA A 177 14.00 10.47 -21.42
CA ALA A 177 13.35 10.59 -22.72
C ALA A 177 12.05 9.77 -22.76
N LEU A 178 12.06 8.53 -22.25
CA LEU A 178 10.85 7.70 -22.11
C LEU A 178 9.86 8.29 -21.10
N TYR A 179 10.37 8.86 -20.02
CA TYR A 179 9.52 9.58 -19.07
C TYR A 179 8.81 10.77 -19.74
N ARG A 180 9.53 11.63 -20.49
CA ARG A 180 8.91 12.72 -21.26
C ARG A 180 7.91 12.22 -22.31
N LEU A 181 8.19 11.07 -22.95
CA LEU A 181 7.24 10.44 -23.87
C LEU A 181 5.97 10.01 -23.13
N ARG A 182 6.09 9.39 -21.97
CA ARG A 182 4.95 9.03 -21.11
C ARG A 182 4.10 10.26 -20.76
N GLN A 183 4.74 11.36 -20.36
CA GLN A 183 4.06 12.61 -20.03
C GLN A 183 3.32 13.22 -21.25
N ARG A 184 3.92 13.17 -22.43
CA ARG A 184 3.27 13.60 -23.68
C ARG A 184 2.03 12.75 -23.98
N TRP A 185 2.12 11.45 -23.80
CA TRP A 185 0.98 10.54 -24.02
C TRP A 185 -0.11 10.75 -22.97
N SER A 186 0.25 10.95 -21.74
CA SER A 186 -0.70 11.31 -20.68
C SER A 186 -1.39 12.65 -20.96
N ALA A 187 -0.66 13.66 -21.44
CA ALA A 187 -1.23 14.94 -21.89
C ALA A 187 -2.18 14.77 -23.09
N THR A 188 -1.87 13.83 -24.00
CA THR A 188 -2.76 13.51 -25.13
C THR A 188 -4.06 12.88 -24.65
N LEU A 189 -4.01 11.90 -23.74
CA LEU A 189 -5.21 11.30 -23.15
C LEU A 189 -6.08 12.37 -22.49
N ARG A 190 -5.48 13.30 -21.73
CA ARG A 190 -6.17 14.44 -21.10
C ARG A 190 -6.87 15.35 -22.10
N ARG A 191 -6.30 15.55 -23.27
CA ARG A 191 -6.90 16.41 -24.32
C ARG A 191 -8.17 15.78 -24.90
N TRP A 192 -8.22 14.45 -25.00
CA TRP A 192 -9.27 13.74 -25.71
C TRP A 192 -10.33 13.09 -24.81
N LEU A 193 -9.99 12.81 -23.55
CA LEU A 193 -10.89 12.15 -22.60
C LEU A 193 -11.41 13.13 -21.55
N PRO A 194 -12.66 12.95 -21.09
CA PRO A 194 -13.22 13.72 -19.97
C PRO A 194 -12.42 13.52 -18.68
N ARG A 195 -12.45 14.53 -17.80
CA ARG A 195 -11.88 14.47 -16.45
C ARG A 195 -12.37 13.22 -15.70
N GLN A 196 -11.53 12.62 -14.86
CA GLN A 196 -11.63 11.32 -14.20
C GLN A 196 -11.33 10.13 -15.14
N LEU A 197 -11.81 10.11 -16.39
CA LEU A 197 -11.56 9.01 -17.32
C LEU A 197 -10.14 9.04 -17.87
N ASP A 198 -9.59 10.24 -18.09
CA ASP A 198 -8.18 10.44 -18.48
C ASP A 198 -7.23 9.88 -17.43
N GLY A 199 -7.51 10.12 -16.13
CA GLY A 199 -6.73 9.58 -15.01
C GLY A 199 -6.81 8.05 -14.91
N ILE A 200 -7.98 7.45 -15.14
CA ILE A 200 -8.15 5.98 -15.16
C ILE A 200 -7.32 5.37 -16.30
N GLU A 201 -7.46 5.88 -17.53
CA GLU A 201 -6.76 5.35 -18.68
C GLU A 201 -5.23 5.56 -18.56
N ALA A 202 -4.79 6.74 -18.11
CA ALA A 202 -3.37 7.01 -17.88
C ALA A 202 -2.77 6.08 -16.80
N ALA A 203 -3.51 5.78 -15.73
CA ALA A 203 -3.08 4.84 -14.70
C ALA A 203 -2.97 3.40 -15.25
N MET A 204 -3.96 2.96 -16.04
CA MET A 204 -4.01 1.61 -16.62
C MET A 204 -2.99 1.40 -17.73
N LEU A 205 -2.85 2.37 -18.64
CA LEU A 205 -1.99 2.23 -19.82
C LEU A 205 -0.56 2.69 -19.61
N LEU A 206 -0.35 3.78 -18.86
CA LEU A 206 0.95 4.45 -18.73
C LEU A 206 1.56 4.34 -17.32
N ALA A 207 0.89 3.72 -16.36
CA ALA A 207 1.26 3.73 -14.94
C ALA A 207 1.33 5.16 -14.34
N ASP A 208 0.61 6.11 -14.92
CA ASP A 208 0.56 7.49 -14.46
C ASP A 208 -0.68 7.71 -13.59
N LYS A 209 -0.48 7.84 -12.28
CA LYS A 209 -1.54 8.04 -11.28
C LYS A 209 -1.69 9.48 -10.82
N SER A 210 -0.90 10.40 -11.38
CA SER A 210 -0.85 11.80 -10.92
C SER A 210 -2.19 12.54 -11.00
N ARG A 211 -3.11 12.06 -11.83
CA ARG A 211 -4.44 12.65 -12.06
C ARG A 211 -5.60 11.76 -11.65
N LEU A 212 -5.33 10.71 -10.94
CA LEU A 212 -6.37 9.79 -10.49
C LEU A 212 -7.07 10.39 -9.26
N ASP A 213 -8.34 10.72 -9.41
CA ASP A 213 -9.14 11.25 -8.30
C ASP A 213 -9.19 10.27 -7.13
N ASP A 214 -9.06 10.77 -5.89
CA ASP A 214 -9.09 9.97 -4.67
C ASP A 214 -10.40 9.18 -4.55
N SER A 215 -11.53 9.76 -4.94
CA SER A 215 -12.84 9.08 -4.95
C SER A 215 -12.87 7.87 -5.88
N VAL A 216 -12.24 7.98 -7.05
CA VAL A 216 -12.09 6.88 -8.02
C VAL A 216 -11.18 5.81 -7.45
N GLN A 217 -10.02 6.20 -6.92
CA GLN A 217 -9.07 5.27 -6.30
C GLN A 217 -9.72 4.49 -5.15
N GLN A 218 -10.51 5.19 -4.33
CA GLN A 218 -11.24 4.58 -3.21
C GLN A 218 -12.31 3.60 -3.71
N ALA A 219 -13.10 3.94 -4.74
CA ALA A 219 -14.09 3.03 -5.32
C ALA A 219 -13.43 1.73 -5.82
N PHE A 220 -12.30 1.83 -6.55
CA PHE A 220 -11.54 0.67 -7.00
C PHE A 220 -10.96 -0.15 -5.84
N ARG A 221 -10.54 0.50 -4.75
CA ARG A 221 -10.04 -0.16 -3.54
C ARG A 221 -11.14 -0.94 -2.84
N THR A 222 -12.29 -0.32 -2.59
CA THR A 222 -13.45 -0.93 -1.94
C THR A 222 -14.01 -2.09 -2.76
N ALA A 223 -14.11 -1.94 -4.10
CA ALA A 223 -14.50 -3.00 -5.01
C ALA A 223 -13.46 -4.13 -5.18
N GLY A 224 -12.25 -4.02 -4.59
CA GLY A 224 -11.22 -5.05 -4.66
C GLY A 224 -10.48 -5.16 -5.99
N VAL A 225 -10.59 -4.13 -6.85
CA VAL A 225 -10.00 -4.10 -8.20
C VAL A 225 -8.92 -3.04 -8.37
N SER A 226 -8.31 -2.55 -7.28
CA SER A 226 -7.21 -1.57 -7.32
C SER A 226 -6.02 -2.01 -8.17
N HIS A 227 -5.81 -3.31 -8.32
CA HIS A 227 -4.75 -3.86 -9.15
C HIS A 227 -4.92 -3.56 -10.64
N LEU A 228 -6.12 -3.19 -11.10
CA LEU A 228 -6.40 -2.75 -12.48
C LEU A 228 -5.87 -1.34 -12.74
N LEU A 229 -5.84 -0.46 -11.71
CA LEU A 229 -5.23 0.88 -11.78
C LEU A 229 -3.69 0.84 -11.64
N ALA A 230 -3.14 -0.32 -11.39
CA ALA A 230 -1.70 -0.53 -11.41
C ALA A 230 -1.36 -1.39 -12.63
N VAL A 231 -0.39 -0.96 -13.42
CA VAL A 231 0.08 -1.78 -14.54
C VAL A 231 0.53 -3.13 -13.99
N SER A 232 0.00 -4.20 -14.57
CA SER A 232 0.18 -5.57 -14.11
C SER A 232 0.63 -6.49 -15.23
N GLY A 233 0.92 -7.75 -14.88
CA GLY A 233 1.26 -8.77 -15.86
C GLY A 233 0.15 -9.02 -16.90
N LEU A 234 -1.11 -8.80 -16.52
CA LEU A 234 -2.23 -8.87 -17.45
C LEU A 234 -2.12 -7.80 -18.55
N HIS A 235 -1.82 -6.54 -18.18
CA HIS A 235 -1.66 -5.44 -19.14
C HIS A 235 -0.53 -5.75 -20.14
N LEU A 236 0.62 -6.22 -19.64
CA LEU A 236 1.76 -6.58 -20.48
C LEU A 236 1.43 -7.77 -21.41
N ALA A 237 0.75 -8.78 -20.89
CA ALA A 237 0.32 -9.93 -21.69
C ALA A 237 -0.70 -9.55 -22.76
N LEU A 238 -1.66 -8.66 -22.46
CA LEU A 238 -2.64 -8.14 -23.41
C LEU A 238 -1.98 -7.32 -24.52
N LEU A 239 -1.03 -6.42 -24.17
CA LEU A 239 -0.27 -5.63 -25.14
C LEU A 239 0.56 -6.51 -26.08
N CYS A 240 1.27 -7.51 -25.54
CA CYS A 240 2.02 -8.46 -26.36
C CYS A 240 1.10 -9.40 -27.16
N GLY A 241 -0.11 -9.65 -26.66
CA GLY A 241 -1.15 -10.42 -27.34
C GLY A 241 -1.67 -9.75 -28.61
N LEU A 242 -1.68 -8.40 -28.68
CA LEU A 242 -2.00 -7.66 -29.91
C LEU A 242 -1.04 -8.01 -31.06
N LEU A 243 0.19 -8.34 -30.75
CA LEU A 243 1.20 -8.81 -31.71
C LEU A 243 1.10 -10.34 -31.94
N GLY A 244 -0.04 -10.96 -31.57
CA GLY A 244 -0.22 -12.39 -31.46
C GLY A 244 -0.60 -13.14 -32.72
N PHE A 245 -0.89 -12.44 -33.80
CA PHE A 245 -1.25 -13.05 -35.06
C PHE A 245 -0.05 -13.73 -35.70
N GLY A 246 -0.05 -15.06 -35.83
CA GLY A 246 0.94 -15.76 -36.66
C GLY A 246 1.74 -16.90 -36.05
N ARG A 247 1.25 -17.57 -34.98
CA ARG A 247 1.93 -18.75 -34.43
C ARG A 247 2.14 -19.90 -35.44
N LYS A 248 1.41 -19.89 -36.54
CA LYS A 248 1.49 -20.87 -37.64
C LYS A 248 2.26 -20.37 -38.87
N TRP A 249 2.90 -19.18 -38.82
CA TRP A 249 3.46 -18.53 -40.00
C TRP A 249 5.00 -18.57 -39.99
N LYS A 250 5.60 -18.37 -41.19
CA LYS A 250 7.06 -18.28 -41.43
C LYS A 250 7.79 -17.24 -40.55
N PHE A 251 7.07 -16.27 -39.98
CA PHE A 251 7.58 -15.18 -39.15
C PHE A 251 7.51 -15.42 -37.64
N TYR A 252 7.37 -16.66 -37.19
CA TYR A 252 7.22 -16.98 -35.76
C TYR A 252 8.38 -16.45 -34.90
N LYS A 253 9.64 -16.70 -35.30
CA LYS A 253 10.81 -16.25 -34.52
C LYS A 253 10.99 -14.72 -34.50
N PRO A 254 10.95 -13.97 -35.66
CA PRO A 254 10.98 -12.52 -35.61
C PRO A 254 9.80 -11.90 -34.83
N LEU A 255 8.64 -12.53 -34.84
CA LEU A 255 7.49 -12.09 -34.03
C LEU A 255 7.75 -12.23 -32.52
N ILE A 256 8.43 -13.28 -32.07
CA ILE A 256 8.86 -13.42 -30.67
C ILE A 256 9.82 -12.29 -30.28
N LEU A 257 10.82 -11.97 -31.14
CA LEU A 257 11.74 -10.88 -30.90
C LEU A 257 11.03 -9.52 -30.85
N LEU A 258 10.05 -9.29 -31.73
CA LEU A 258 9.22 -8.08 -31.71
C LEU A 258 8.44 -7.96 -30.40
N ARG A 259 7.83 -9.05 -29.91
CA ARG A 259 7.12 -9.09 -28.62
C ARG A 259 8.07 -8.82 -27.45
N ALA A 260 9.26 -9.40 -27.47
CA ALA A 260 10.27 -9.16 -26.44
C ALA A 260 10.72 -7.70 -26.43
N ALA A 261 10.96 -7.09 -27.61
CA ALA A 261 11.30 -5.68 -27.73
C ALA A 261 10.14 -4.76 -27.26
N ALA A 262 8.89 -5.08 -27.63
CA ALA A 262 7.71 -4.34 -27.17
C ALA A 262 7.51 -4.44 -25.66
N ALA A 263 7.72 -5.64 -25.08
CA ALA A 263 7.67 -5.84 -23.63
C ALA A 263 8.74 -5.01 -22.91
N LEU A 264 9.98 -5.04 -23.40
CA LEU A 264 11.09 -4.27 -22.83
C LEU A 264 10.82 -2.76 -22.94
N PHE A 265 10.37 -2.29 -24.10
CA PHE A 265 9.99 -0.89 -24.30
C PHE A 265 8.91 -0.46 -23.29
N TYR A 266 7.86 -1.27 -23.13
CA TYR A 266 6.77 -0.96 -22.21
C TYR A 266 7.22 -0.97 -20.75
N LEU A 267 8.09 -1.91 -20.35
CA LEU A 267 8.72 -1.91 -19.02
C LEU A 267 9.46 -0.61 -18.72
N LEU A 268 10.26 -0.16 -19.67
CA LEU A 268 11.05 1.08 -19.55
C LEU A 268 10.14 2.32 -19.55
N LEU A 269 9.10 2.32 -20.38
CA LEU A 269 8.11 3.42 -20.47
C LEU A 269 7.36 3.61 -19.14
N THR A 270 6.96 2.52 -18.49
CA THR A 270 6.22 2.56 -17.22
C THR A 270 7.10 2.85 -16.00
N GLY A 271 8.43 2.95 -16.17
CA GLY A 271 9.38 3.23 -15.09
C GLY A 271 9.71 2.02 -14.22
N MET A 272 9.46 0.81 -14.69
CA MET A 272 9.84 -0.47 -14.06
C MET A 272 9.37 -0.64 -12.60
N PRO A 273 8.08 -0.41 -12.27
CA PRO A 273 7.58 -0.77 -10.94
C PRO A 273 7.79 -2.26 -10.67
N VAL A 274 7.97 -2.67 -9.42
CA VAL A 274 8.33 -4.05 -9.05
C VAL A 274 7.36 -5.09 -9.61
N SER A 275 6.04 -4.82 -9.60
CA SER A 275 5.03 -5.73 -10.15
C SER A 275 5.13 -5.89 -11.67
N VAL A 276 5.43 -4.78 -12.39
CA VAL A 276 5.61 -4.79 -13.85
C VAL A 276 6.92 -5.48 -14.22
N SER A 277 8.01 -5.18 -13.49
CA SER A 277 9.33 -5.81 -13.68
C SER A 277 9.25 -7.32 -13.52
N ARG A 278 8.56 -7.81 -12.47
CA ARG A 278 8.31 -9.25 -12.30
C ARG A 278 7.57 -9.84 -13.50
N ALA A 279 6.48 -9.20 -13.91
CA ALA A 279 5.69 -9.69 -15.04
C ALA A 279 6.47 -9.69 -16.34
N GLY A 280 7.29 -8.66 -16.55
CA GLY A 280 8.18 -8.56 -17.69
C GLY A 280 9.25 -9.65 -17.71
N ILE A 281 9.88 -9.93 -16.58
CA ILE A 281 10.85 -11.04 -16.46
C ILE A 281 10.16 -12.38 -16.79
N VAL A 282 8.99 -12.65 -16.20
CA VAL A 282 8.23 -13.87 -16.45
C VAL A 282 7.85 -14.00 -17.93
N LEU A 283 7.39 -12.91 -18.55
CA LEU A 283 7.04 -12.89 -19.97
C LEU A 283 8.27 -13.09 -20.85
N LEU A 284 9.38 -12.43 -20.58
CA LEU A 284 10.62 -12.59 -21.35
C LEU A 284 11.15 -14.03 -21.24
N VAL A 285 11.10 -14.63 -20.05
CA VAL A 285 11.46 -16.05 -19.86
C VAL A 285 10.52 -16.96 -20.66
N ALA A 286 9.22 -16.67 -20.68
CA ALA A 286 8.26 -17.42 -21.47
C ALA A 286 8.54 -17.28 -22.99
N LEU A 287 8.84 -16.07 -23.47
CA LEU A 287 9.20 -15.83 -24.88
C LEU A 287 10.51 -16.52 -25.27
N VAL A 288 11.50 -16.55 -24.38
CA VAL A 288 12.74 -17.34 -24.58
C VAL A 288 12.41 -18.82 -24.63
N GLY A 289 11.55 -19.32 -23.74
CA GLY A 289 11.06 -20.69 -23.78
C GLY A 289 10.37 -21.02 -25.11
N ASP A 290 9.48 -20.14 -25.57
CA ASP A 290 8.78 -20.27 -26.86
C ASP A 290 9.78 -20.28 -28.04
N PHE A 291 10.83 -19.46 -27.99
CA PHE A 291 11.86 -19.39 -29.04
C PHE A 291 12.64 -20.72 -29.15
N PHE A 292 12.89 -21.37 -28.02
CA PHE A 292 13.55 -22.67 -27.93
C PHE A 292 12.58 -23.86 -27.89
N LEU A 293 11.27 -23.63 -28.04
CA LEU A 293 10.20 -24.64 -28.00
C LEU A 293 10.16 -25.41 -26.67
N LEU A 294 10.51 -24.76 -25.57
CA LEU A 294 10.46 -25.32 -24.22
C LEU A 294 9.08 -25.11 -23.59
N PRO A 295 8.56 -26.05 -22.80
CA PRO A 295 7.28 -25.89 -22.15
C PRO A 295 7.36 -24.82 -21.06
N PRO A 296 6.38 -23.88 -20.99
CA PRO A 296 6.36 -22.83 -19.97
C PRO A 296 6.09 -23.43 -18.58
N ASP A 297 6.85 -23.02 -17.57
CA ASP A 297 6.59 -23.30 -16.15
C ASP A 297 6.53 -21.99 -15.35
N LEU A 298 5.30 -21.58 -15.04
CA LEU A 298 5.04 -20.31 -14.39
C LEU A 298 5.70 -20.21 -13.00
N LEU A 299 5.76 -21.31 -12.22
CA LEU A 299 6.39 -21.27 -10.89
C LEU A 299 7.90 -21.04 -11.01
N THR A 300 8.56 -21.74 -11.92
CA THR A 300 9.99 -21.59 -12.16
C THR A 300 10.32 -20.19 -12.67
N SER A 301 9.55 -19.66 -13.62
CA SER A 301 9.73 -18.31 -14.17
C SER A 301 9.48 -17.22 -13.10
N THR A 302 8.45 -17.40 -12.27
CA THR A 302 8.13 -16.46 -11.18
C THR A 302 9.23 -16.47 -10.11
N SER A 303 9.72 -17.65 -9.72
CA SER A 303 10.81 -17.78 -8.75
C SER A 303 12.13 -17.22 -9.28
N PHE A 304 12.40 -17.39 -10.58
CA PHE A 304 13.53 -16.75 -11.22
C PHE A 304 13.44 -15.22 -11.16
N ALA A 305 12.24 -14.67 -11.41
CA ALA A 305 12.00 -13.24 -11.27
C ALA A 305 12.22 -12.77 -9.82
N ALA A 306 11.80 -13.55 -8.81
CA ALA A 306 12.04 -13.23 -7.41
C ALA A 306 13.52 -13.17 -7.08
N ILE A 307 14.31 -14.13 -7.54
CA ILE A 307 15.77 -14.15 -7.35
C ILE A 307 16.41 -12.92 -8.00
N LEU A 308 16.07 -12.61 -9.25
CA LEU A 308 16.66 -11.45 -9.95
C LEU A 308 16.34 -10.12 -9.25
N LEU A 309 15.10 -9.93 -8.80
CA LEU A 309 14.69 -8.73 -8.08
C LEU A 309 15.37 -8.65 -6.71
N GLY A 310 15.48 -9.76 -5.97
CA GLY A 310 16.20 -9.82 -4.70
C GLY A 310 17.69 -9.56 -4.87
N LEU A 311 18.33 -10.10 -5.91
CA LEU A 311 19.74 -9.81 -6.24
C LEU A 311 19.96 -8.33 -6.57
N GLN A 312 19.00 -7.65 -7.19
CA GLN A 312 19.08 -6.22 -7.47
C GLN A 312 18.92 -5.38 -6.20
N ASN A 313 18.00 -5.78 -5.33
CA ASN A 313 17.78 -5.15 -4.02
C ASN A 313 17.26 -6.19 -3.03
N ALA A 314 18.05 -6.53 -2.03
CA ALA A 314 17.70 -7.54 -1.02
C ALA A 314 16.45 -7.17 -0.18
N TYR A 315 16.02 -5.91 -0.20
CA TYR A 315 14.75 -5.45 0.39
C TYR A 315 13.55 -5.54 -0.57
N ALA A 316 13.73 -5.99 -1.83
CA ALA A 316 12.63 -6.10 -2.79
C ALA A 316 11.43 -6.92 -2.29
N PRO A 317 11.60 -8.03 -1.53
CA PRO A 317 10.47 -8.77 -0.96
C PRO A 317 9.66 -8.00 0.09
N CYS A 318 10.16 -6.86 0.60
CA CYS A 318 9.43 -5.99 1.51
C CYS A 318 8.47 -5.02 0.78
N ASP A 319 8.53 -4.94 -0.55
CA ASP A 319 7.57 -4.15 -1.33
C ASP A 319 6.19 -4.81 -1.34
N LEU A 320 5.16 -4.03 -1.01
CA LEU A 320 3.78 -4.52 -0.99
C LEU A 320 3.34 -5.08 -2.36
N GLY A 321 3.72 -4.42 -3.45
CA GLY A 321 3.43 -4.87 -4.82
C GLY A 321 4.12 -6.19 -5.15
N PHE A 322 5.35 -6.40 -4.64
CA PHE A 322 6.04 -7.69 -4.73
C PHE A 322 5.22 -8.76 -3.99
N GLN A 323 4.93 -8.57 -2.71
CA GLN A 323 4.23 -9.55 -1.87
C GLN A 323 2.87 -9.94 -2.45
N LEU A 324 2.01 -8.96 -2.75
CA LEU A 324 0.70 -9.20 -3.34
C LEU A 324 0.79 -9.93 -4.68
N SER A 325 1.73 -9.52 -5.51
CA SER A 325 1.90 -10.08 -6.85
C SER A 325 2.37 -11.55 -6.83
N PHE A 326 3.33 -11.88 -5.95
CA PHE A 326 3.80 -13.26 -5.82
C PHE A 326 2.76 -14.16 -5.16
N CYS A 327 2.09 -13.70 -4.11
CA CYS A 327 0.99 -14.43 -3.47
C CYS A 327 -0.17 -14.68 -4.46
N ALA A 328 -0.57 -13.68 -5.25
CA ALA A 328 -1.60 -13.84 -6.27
C ALA A 328 -1.23 -14.93 -7.29
N VAL A 329 0.01 -14.96 -7.78
CA VAL A 329 0.47 -16.00 -8.72
C VAL A 329 0.42 -17.39 -8.09
N LEU A 330 0.77 -17.53 -6.82
CA LEU A 330 0.64 -18.82 -6.11
C LEU A 330 -0.83 -19.25 -6.03
N GLY A 331 -1.76 -18.31 -5.75
CA GLY A 331 -3.19 -18.58 -5.76
C GLY A 331 -3.71 -19.00 -7.13
N VAL A 332 -3.30 -18.29 -8.20
CA VAL A 332 -3.65 -18.64 -9.59
C VAL A 332 -3.11 -20.02 -9.97
N GLN A 333 -1.89 -20.37 -9.55
CA GLN A 333 -1.34 -21.70 -9.81
C GLN A 333 -2.08 -22.81 -9.06
N ALA A 334 -2.50 -22.55 -7.83
CA ALA A 334 -3.34 -23.48 -7.08
C ALA A 334 -4.69 -23.70 -7.77
N ALA A 335 -5.32 -22.61 -8.26
CA ALA A 335 -6.56 -22.68 -9.05
C ALA A 335 -6.37 -23.52 -10.33
N ALA A 336 -5.32 -23.23 -11.09
CA ALA A 336 -5.03 -23.98 -12.32
C ALA A 336 -4.74 -25.47 -12.06
N ALA A 337 -4.13 -25.81 -10.92
CA ALA A 337 -3.92 -27.20 -10.51
C ALA A 337 -5.26 -27.89 -10.17
N LEU A 338 -6.15 -27.20 -9.46
CA LEU A 338 -7.48 -27.68 -9.12
C LEU A 338 -8.33 -27.87 -10.38
N ALA A 339 -8.41 -26.87 -11.26
CA ALA A 339 -9.16 -26.93 -12.51
C ALA A 339 -8.72 -28.10 -13.40
N ARG A 340 -7.40 -28.38 -13.49
CA ARG A 340 -6.88 -29.55 -14.23
C ARG A 340 -7.37 -30.87 -13.64
N THR A 341 -7.48 -31.00 -12.33
CA THR A 341 -7.99 -32.22 -11.67
C THR A 341 -9.47 -32.40 -11.92
N GLU A 342 -10.25 -31.31 -11.86
CA GLU A 342 -11.68 -31.29 -12.13
C GLU A 342 -11.99 -31.60 -13.60
N GLN A 343 -11.28 -30.98 -14.55
CA GLN A 343 -11.41 -31.24 -15.98
C GLN A 343 -11.11 -32.69 -16.31
N ARG A 344 -10.07 -33.28 -15.71
CA ARG A 344 -9.76 -34.72 -15.88
C ARG A 344 -10.88 -35.59 -15.32
N ALA A 345 -11.42 -35.26 -14.14
CA ALA A 345 -12.52 -36.00 -13.53
C ALA A 345 -13.87 -35.81 -14.29
N ALA A 346 -14.00 -34.75 -15.09
CA ALA A 346 -15.16 -34.45 -15.92
C ALA A 346 -15.00 -34.98 -17.37
N GLN A 347 -13.90 -35.61 -17.73
CA GLN A 347 -13.60 -36.01 -19.12
C GLN A 347 -14.64 -36.93 -19.73
N ASP A 348 -15.19 -37.84 -18.92
CA ASP A 348 -16.22 -38.84 -19.32
C ASP A 348 -17.66 -38.40 -18.93
N LYS A 349 -17.83 -37.17 -18.45
CA LYS A 349 -19.14 -36.64 -18.00
C LYS A 349 -19.90 -35.89 -19.12
N PRO A 350 -21.23 -35.70 -18.97
CA PRO A 350 -22.04 -34.94 -19.90
C PRO A 350 -21.51 -33.54 -20.20
N ALA A 351 -21.83 -32.99 -21.36
CA ALA A 351 -21.39 -31.66 -21.81
C ALA A 351 -21.74 -30.55 -20.82
N ALA A 352 -22.89 -30.62 -20.15
CA ALA A 352 -23.31 -29.68 -19.10
C ALA A 352 -22.31 -29.59 -17.93
N VAL A 353 -21.76 -30.73 -17.49
CA VAL A 353 -20.75 -30.76 -16.41
C VAL A 353 -19.44 -30.14 -16.87
N LYS A 354 -19.02 -30.39 -18.12
CA LYS A 354 -17.83 -29.78 -18.71
C LYS A 354 -17.98 -28.25 -18.83
N ALA A 355 -19.15 -27.77 -19.27
CA ALA A 355 -19.46 -26.36 -19.32
C ALA A 355 -19.45 -25.71 -17.91
N LEU A 356 -20.00 -26.39 -16.89
CA LEU A 356 -19.98 -25.90 -15.52
C LEU A 356 -18.53 -25.77 -14.99
N CYS A 357 -17.66 -26.74 -15.26
CA CYS A 357 -16.25 -26.67 -14.87
C CYS A 357 -15.52 -25.48 -15.56
N GLN A 358 -15.85 -25.16 -16.82
CA GLN A 358 -15.28 -24.02 -17.53
C GLN A 358 -15.74 -22.67 -16.95
N VAL A 359 -17.00 -22.56 -16.53
CA VAL A 359 -17.52 -21.35 -15.86
C VAL A 359 -16.98 -21.21 -14.42
N ALA A 360 -16.74 -22.32 -13.74
CA ALA A 360 -16.21 -22.32 -12.39
C ALA A 360 -14.71 -21.89 -12.33
N GLU A 361 -13.93 -22.13 -13.37
CA GLU A 361 -12.48 -21.86 -13.39
C GLU A 361 -12.12 -20.38 -13.13
N PRO A 362 -12.73 -19.37 -13.77
CA PRO A 362 -12.47 -17.95 -13.46
C PRO A 362 -12.83 -17.57 -12.02
N VAL A 363 -13.93 -18.12 -11.49
CA VAL A 363 -14.37 -17.88 -10.11
C VAL A 363 -13.37 -18.49 -9.12
N GLN A 364 -12.97 -19.75 -9.32
CA GLN A 364 -11.96 -20.42 -8.51
C GLN A 364 -10.63 -19.64 -8.54
N THR A 365 -10.24 -19.16 -9.70
CA THR A 365 -9.01 -18.37 -9.87
C THR A 365 -9.08 -17.06 -9.07
N ALA A 366 -10.19 -16.32 -9.15
CA ALA A 366 -10.39 -15.10 -8.39
C ALA A 366 -10.42 -15.35 -6.87
N VAL A 367 -11.12 -16.40 -6.42
CA VAL A 367 -11.21 -16.78 -5.00
C VAL A 367 -9.83 -17.17 -4.45
N LEU A 368 -9.11 -18.06 -5.12
CA LEU A 368 -7.82 -18.56 -4.62
C LEU A 368 -6.74 -17.49 -4.68
N ALA A 369 -6.76 -16.59 -5.67
CA ALA A 369 -5.89 -15.43 -5.71
C ALA A 369 -6.18 -14.47 -4.55
N SER A 370 -7.45 -14.18 -4.26
CA SER A 370 -7.86 -13.33 -3.14
C SER A 370 -7.47 -13.94 -1.79
N LEU A 371 -7.70 -15.23 -1.60
CA LEU A 371 -7.30 -15.95 -0.38
C LEU A 371 -5.77 -15.96 -0.18
N ALA A 372 -5.01 -16.13 -1.26
CA ALA A 372 -3.54 -16.11 -1.19
C ALA A 372 -2.98 -14.73 -0.85
N THR A 373 -3.64 -13.64 -1.26
CA THR A 373 -3.22 -12.27 -0.97
C THR A 373 -3.72 -11.76 0.38
N LEU A 374 -4.75 -12.38 0.96
CA LEU A 374 -5.38 -11.95 2.21
C LEU A 374 -4.38 -11.81 3.39
N PRO A 375 -3.44 -12.73 3.64
CA PRO A 375 -2.48 -12.57 4.74
C PRO A 375 -1.63 -11.31 4.60
N VAL A 376 -1.25 -10.95 3.36
CA VAL A 376 -0.47 -9.74 3.07
C VAL A 376 -1.30 -8.48 3.31
N LEU A 377 -2.56 -8.43 2.83
CA LEU A 377 -3.46 -7.31 3.06
C LEU A 377 -3.66 -7.06 4.56
N VAL A 378 -3.92 -8.13 5.32
CA VAL A 378 -4.10 -8.05 6.78
C VAL A 378 -2.81 -7.60 7.47
N ALA A 379 -1.64 -8.13 7.08
CA ALA A 379 -0.36 -7.76 7.66
C ALA A 379 -0.02 -6.27 7.46
N HIS A 380 -0.54 -5.66 6.39
CA HIS A 380 -0.38 -4.23 6.12
C HIS A 380 -1.57 -3.37 6.58
N GLY A 381 -2.52 -3.94 7.34
CA GLY A 381 -3.70 -3.22 7.84
C GLY A 381 -4.65 -2.71 6.73
N MET A 382 -4.64 -3.37 5.57
CA MET A 382 -5.49 -3.00 4.43
C MET A 382 -6.83 -3.70 4.50
N ALA A 383 -7.89 -3.03 4.02
CA ALA A 383 -9.21 -3.63 3.91
C ALA A 383 -9.23 -4.76 2.87
N ALA A 384 -9.91 -5.83 3.20
CA ALA A 384 -10.20 -6.94 2.29
C ALA A 384 -11.56 -6.73 1.64
N SER A 385 -11.64 -6.81 0.31
CA SER A 385 -12.92 -6.70 -0.42
C SER A 385 -13.63 -8.04 -0.45
N LEU A 386 -14.87 -8.06 -0.01
CA LEU A 386 -15.77 -9.24 -0.12
C LEU A 386 -16.38 -9.34 -1.51
N VAL A 387 -16.65 -8.21 -2.15
CA VAL A 387 -17.22 -8.16 -3.51
C VAL A 387 -16.16 -8.29 -4.60
N GLY A 388 -14.88 -8.35 -4.24
CA GLY A 388 -13.76 -8.35 -5.18
C GLY A 388 -13.80 -9.49 -6.20
N VAL A 389 -14.27 -10.67 -5.80
CA VAL A 389 -14.45 -11.82 -6.73
C VAL A 389 -15.51 -11.51 -7.79
N LEU A 390 -16.66 -10.98 -7.36
CA LEU A 390 -17.74 -10.58 -8.27
C LEU A 390 -17.30 -9.44 -9.19
N CYS A 391 -16.70 -8.41 -8.62
CA CYS A 391 -16.23 -7.25 -9.39
C CYS A 391 -15.16 -7.65 -10.40
N ASN A 392 -14.21 -8.52 -10.04
CA ASN A 392 -13.22 -9.05 -10.97
C ASN A 392 -13.87 -9.77 -12.16
N LEU A 393 -14.86 -10.62 -11.89
CA LEU A 393 -15.57 -11.35 -12.96
C LEU A 393 -16.26 -10.40 -13.93
N LEU A 394 -16.81 -9.28 -13.44
CA LEU A 394 -17.54 -8.30 -14.23
C LEU A 394 -16.63 -7.28 -14.94
N VAL A 395 -15.49 -6.91 -14.37
CA VAL A 395 -14.70 -5.76 -14.82
C VAL A 395 -13.43 -6.16 -15.59
N VAL A 396 -12.78 -7.30 -15.26
CA VAL A 396 -11.48 -7.65 -15.86
C VAL A 396 -11.53 -7.77 -17.39
N TRP A 397 -12.60 -8.28 -17.96
CA TRP A 397 -12.75 -8.40 -19.41
C TRP A 397 -12.88 -7.04 -20.12
N MET A 398 -13.30 -5.99 -19.39
CA MET A 398 -13.39 -4.63 -19.92
C MET A 398 -12.03 -3.94 -20.06
N VAL A 399 -11.01 -4.41 -19.32
CA VAL A 399 -9.67 -3.82 -19.35
C VAL A 399 -8.99 -3.95 -20.70
N GLN A 400 -9.13 -5.11 -21.36
CA GLN A 400 -8.48 -5.34 -22.65
C GLN A 400 -8.97 -4.37 -23.75
N PRO A 401 -10.28 -4.21 -24.00
CA PRO A 401 -10.75 -3.22 -24.97
C PRO A 401 -10.36 -1.78 -24.59
N ALA A 402 -10.37 -1.42 -23.30
CA ALA A 402 -9.94 -0.09 -22.86
C ALA A 402 -8.49 0.19 -23.29
N LEU A 403 -7.54 -0.70 -22.95
CA LEU A 403 -6.14 -0.57 -23.34
C LEU A 403 -5.94 -0.52 -24.86
N GLN A 404 -6.69 -1.34 -25.62
CA GLN A 404 -6.63 -1.35 -27.09
C GLN A 404 -7.11 -0.03 -27.69
N LEU A 405 -8.25 0.47 -27.21
CA LEU A 405 -8.80 1.77 -27.63
C LEU A 405 -7.89 2.92 -27.21
N GLY A 406 -7.28 2.85 -26.01
CA GLY A 406 -6.30 3.85 -25.54
C GLY A 406 -5.07 3.93 -26.44
N ILE A 407 -4.49 2.78 -26.83
CA ILE A 407 -3.38 2.74 -27.80
C ILE A 407 -3.81 3.27 -29.16
N LEU A 408 -4.98 2.85 -29.64
CA LEU A 408 -5.52 3.31 -30.91
C LEU A 408 -5.71 4.85 -30.89
N LEU A 409 -6.24 5.40 -29.79
CA LEU A 409 -6.40 6.83 -29.61
C LEU A 409 -5.04 7.55 -29.68
N LEU A 410 -4.01 7.06 -28.99
CA LEU A 410 -2.66 7.64 -29.03
C LEU A 410 -2.06 7.60 -30.44
N VAL A 411 -2.21 6.48 -31.16
CA VAL A 411 -1.68 6.33 -32.52
C VAL A 411 -2.44 7.25 -33.49
N CYS A 412 -3.77 7.24 -33.48
CA CYS A 412 -4.58 8.07 -34.39
C CYS A 412 -4.40 9.57 -34.12
N SER A 413 -4.24 9.97 -32.84
CA SER A 413 -4.02 11.37 -32.46
C SER A 413 -2.66 11.95 -32.94
N ALA A 414 -1.68 11.08 -33.22
CA ALA A 414 -0.38 11.49 -33.76
C ALA A 414 -0.46 11.86 -35.27
N VAL A 415 -1.55 11.53 -35.94
CA VAL A 415 -1.72 11.66 -37.39
C VAL A 415 -2.92 12.59 -37.72
N PRO A 416 -2.68 13.84 -38.14
CA PRO A 416 -3.74 14.85 -38.26
C PRO A 416 -4.91 14.46 -39.17
N PHE A 417 -4.66 13.74 -40.27
CA PHE A 417 -5.76 13.33 -41.19
C PHE A 417 -6.67 12.24 -40.60
N LEU A 418 -6.32 11.63 -39.48
CA LEU A 418 -7.16 10.66 -38.76
C LEU A 418 -8.07 11.30 -37.70
N ALA A 419 -8.27 12.62 -37.73
CA ALA A 419 -9.03 13.34 -36.70
C ALA A 419 -10.46 12.78 -36.48
N ALA A 420 -11.14 12.37 -37.54
CA ALA A 420 -12.49 11.76 -37.45
C ALA A 420 -12.43 10.41 -36.69
N ILE A 421 -11.43 9.57 -36.96
CA ILE A 421 -11.21 8.30 -36.29
C ILE A 421 -10.79 8.54 -34.82
N THR A 422 -9.97 9.55 -34.59
CA THR A 422 -9.55 9.94 -33.21
C THR A 422 -10.76 10.35 -32.36
N ASN A 423 -11.67 11.20 -32.93
CA ASN A 423 -12.90 11.61 -32.24
C ASN A 423 -13.80 10.41 -31.93
N LEU A 424 -14.00 9.52 -32.91
CA LEU A 424 -14.81 8.31 -32.73
C LEU A 424 -14.19 7.39 -31.64
N THR A 425 -12.88 7.16 -31.70
CA THR A 425 -12.18 6.34 -30.74
C THR A 425 -12.27 6.94 -29.34
N ALA A 426 -12.09 8.26 -29.19
CA ALA A 426 -12.22 8.97 -27.93
C ALA A 426 -13.64 8.84 -27.36
N LEU A 427 -14.67 8.97 -28.19
CA LEU A 427 -16.07 8.79 -27.78
C LEU A 427 -16.32 7.36 -27.29
N VAL A 428 -15.94 6.35 -28.09
CA VAL A 428 -16.13 4.93 -27.73
C VAL A 428 -15.38 4.59 -26.44
N LEU A 429 -14.13 5.01 -26.32
CA LEU A 429 -13.32 4.80 -25.10
C LEU A 429 -13.95 5.49 -23.90
N SER A 430 -14.43 6.73 -24.06
CA SER A 430 -15.10 7.46 -22.99
C SER A 430 -16.36 6.75 -22.49
N LEU A 431 -17.20 6.25 -23.38
CA LEU A 431 -18.39 5.48 -23.03
C LEU A 431 -18.01 4.16 -22.33
N TRP A 432 -16.97 3.49 -22.82
CA TRP A 432 -16.48 2.24 -22.25
C TRP A 432 -15.94 2.43 -20.83
N LEU A 433 -15.09 3.45 -20.61
CA LEU A 433 -14.55 3.77 -19.29
C LEU A 433 -15.62 4.27 -18.32
N LYS A 434 -16.66 5.00 -18.81
CA LYS A 434 -17.83 5.36 -17.99
C LYS A 434 -18.56 4.11 -17.49
N GLY A 435 -18.78 3.14 -18.38
CA GLY A 435 -19.39 1.85 -18.04
C GLY A 435 -18.57 1.09 -17.02
N LEU A 436 -17.24 1.02 -17.20
CA LEU A 436 -16.32 0.40 -16.26
C LEU A 436 -16.37 1.08 -14.88
N LEU A 437 -16.27 2.42 -14.85
CA LEU A 437 -16.33 3.18 -13.58
C LEU A 437 -17.68 3.04 -12.89
N TRP A 438 -18.79 3.08 -13.65
CA TRP A 438 -20.13 2.87 -13.11
C TRP A 438 -20.24 1.49 -12.44
N LEU A 439 -19.77 0.44 -13.12
CA LEU A 439 -19.80 -0.94 -12.58
C LEU A 439 -18.97 -1.08 -11.30
N VAL A 440 -17.78 -0.48 -11.27
CA VAL A 440 -16.92 -0.45 -10.08
C VAL A 440 -17.62 0.28 -8.92
N ARG A 441 -18.25 1.44 -9.20
CA ARG A 441 -19.00 2.19 -8.17
C ARG A 441 -20.22 1.42 -7.67
N CYS A 442 -20.95 0.72 -8.54
CA CYS A 442 -22.05 -0.16 -8.12
C CYS A 442 -21.55 -1.28 -7.18
N CYS A 443 -20.44 -1.94 -7.51
CA CYS A 443 -19.83 -2.94 -6.63
C CYS A 443 -19.35 -2.33 -5.29
N ALA A 444 -18.75 -1.15 -5.34
CA ALA A 444 -18.25 -0.47 -4.13
C ALA A 444 -19.38 0.02 -3.21
N ALA A 445 -20.56 0.31 -3.76
CA ALA A 445 -21.74 0.75 -3.01
C ALA A 445 -22.50 -0.39 -2.33
N LEU A 446 -22.16 -1.66 -2.60
CA LEU A 446 -22.78 -2.79 -1.94
C LEU A 446 -22.47 -2.77 -0.43
N PRO A 447 -23.44 -3.14 0.43
CA PRO A 447 -23.20 -3.25 1.86
C PRO A 447 -22.11 -4.29 2.12
N PHE A 448 -21.21 -3.98 3.05
CA PHE A 448 -20.04 -4.81 3.37
C PHE A 448 -19.09 -5.09 2.19
N ALA A 449 -19.04 -4.19 1.20
CA ALA A 449 -18.17 -4.36 0.03
C ALA A 449 -16.69 -4.60 0.41
N SER A 450 -16.23 -3.98 1.49
CA SER A 450 -14.91 -4.24 2.07
C SER A 450 -14.98 -4.29 3.59
N ILE A 451 -14.10 -5.07 4.22
CA ILE A 451 -13.97 -5.19 5.67
C ILE A 451 -12.52 -4.99 6.08
N CYS A 452 -12.31 -4.25 7.18
CA CYS A 452 -11.04 -4.20 7.87
C CYS A 452 -10.98 -5.29 8.92
N LEU A 453 -10.02 -6.19 8.78
CA LEU A 453 -9.83 -7.29 9.71
C LEU A 453 -8.77 -6.90 10.76
N PRO A 454 -9.01 -7.19 12.06
CA PRO A 454 -8.01 -6.91 13.10
C PRO A 454 -6.74 -7.70 12.84
N GLN A 455 -5.62 -7.00 12.67
CA GLN A 455 -4.37 -7.55 12.18
C GLN A 455 -3.88 -8.77 12.97
N ARG A 456 -3.73 -8.63 14.28
CA ARG A 456 -3.13 -9.67 15.14
C ARG A 456 -3.98 -10.95 15.17
N TYR A 457 -5.29 -10.81 15.38
CA TYR A 457 -6.21 -11.95 15.47
C TYR A 457 -6.38 -12.67 14.14
N THR A 458 -6.47 -11.92 13.04
CA THR A 458 -6.66 -12.51 11.71
C THR A 458 -5.40 -13.25 11.26
N LEU A 459 -4.22 -12.69 11.48
CA LEU A 459 -2.96 -13.38 11.16
C LEU A 459 -2.80 -14.67 11.98
N PHE A 460 -3.17 -14.64 13.27
CA PHE A 460 -3.17 -15.85 14.10
C PHE A 460 -4.16 -16.88 13.57
N ALA A 461 -5.39 -16.48 13.26
CA ALA A 461 -6.40 -17.38 12.68
C ALA A 461 -5.95 -17.99 11.36
N LEU A 462 -5.35 -17.19 10.47
CA LEU A 462 -4.79 -17.66 9.19
C LEU A 462 -3.63 -18.64 9.40
N ALA A 463 -2.76 -18.40 10.40
CA ALA A 463 -1.68 -19.32 10.74
C ALA A 463 -2.23 -20.67 11.26
N VAL A 464 -3.27 -20.64 12.11
CA VAL A 464 -3.96 -21.85 12.59
C VAL A 464 -4.61 -22.61 11.43
N LEU A 465 -5.31 -21.93 10.52
CA LEU A 465 -5.91 -22.53 9.34
C LEU A 465 -4.87 -23.15 8.42
N GLY A 466 -3.73 -22.49 8.23
CA GLY A 466 -2.60 -23.03 7.47
C GLY A 466 -2.00 -24.28 8.13
N ALA A 467 -1.80 -24.26 9.43
CA ALA A 467 -1.31 -25.42 10.19
C ALA A 467 -2.28 -26.60 10.09
N LEU A 468 -3.59 -26.36 10.23
CA LEU A 468 -4.63 -27.38 10.04
C LEU A 468 -4.59 -27.95 8.61
N ALA A 469 -4.44 -27.11 7.59
CA ALA A 469 -4.31 -27.58 6.20
C ALA A 469 -3.14 -28.54 6.03
N VAL A 470 -1.98 -28.22 6.60
CA VAL A 470 -0.79 -29.09 6.58
C VAL A 470 -1.05 -30.39 7.34
N CYS A 471 -1.67 -30.33 8.52
CA CYS A 471 -2.00 -31.53 9.31
C CYS A 471 -2.96 -32.46 8.57
N PHE A 472 -4.06 -31.94 8.00
CA PHE A 472 -5.01 -32.76 7.25
C PHE A 472 -4.44 -33.30 5.94
N TRP A 473 -3.53 -32.55 5.31
CA TRP A 473 -2.76 -33.03 4.15
C TRP A 473 -1.88 -34.24 4.51
N HIS A 474 -1.12 -34.16 5.60
CA HIS A 474 -0.29 -35.27 6.08
C HIS A 474 -1.14 -36.46 6.52
N ALA A 475 -2.25 -36.23 7.16
CA ALA A 475 -3.19 -37.28 7.59
C ALA A 475 -3.99 -37.89 6.42
N ARG A 476 -3.86 -37.38 5.20
CA ARG A 476 -4.65 -37.78 4.00
C ARG A 476 -6.16 -37.67 4.20
N ARG A 477 -6.62 -36.77 5.11
CA ARG A 477 -8.05 -36.59 5.47
C ARG A 477 -8.55 -35.20 5.06
N LEU A 478 -8.22 -34.73 3.85
CA LEU A 478 -8.57 -33.38 3.34
C LEU A 478 -10.08 -33.10 3.37
N ARG A 479 -10.94 -34.12 3.31
CA ARG A 479 -12.40 -33.94 3.41
C ARG A 479 -12.84 -33.34 4.76
N LEU A 480 -12.09 -33.59 5.85
CA LEU A 480 -12.36 -33.05 7.17
C LEU A 480 -11.80 -31.64 7.38
N TYR A 481 -10.95 -31.17 6.45
CA TYR A 481 -10.36 -29.82 6.53
C TYR A 481 -11.42 -28.72 6.42
N LEU A 482 -12.35 -28.82 5.46
CA LEU A 482 -13.37 -27.80 5.24
C LEU A 482 -14.27 -27.58 6.49
N PRO A 483 -14.88 -28.60 7.12
CA PRO A 483 -15.66 -28.39 8.32
C PRO A 483 -14.81 -27.89 9.51
N ALA A 484 -13.58 -28.40 9.67
CA ALA A 484 -12.68 -27.91 10.72
C ALA A 484 -12.27 -26.44 10.50
N ALA A 485 -11.95 -26.06 9.25
CA ALA A 485 -11.63 -24.68 8.90
C ALA A 485 -12.83 -23.75 9.10
N ALA A 486 -14.04 -24.17 8.71
CA ALA A 486 -15.27 -23.44 8.94
C ALA A 486 -15.50 -23.20 10.45
N LEU A 487 -15.39 -24.26 11.26
CA LEU A 487 -15.52 -24.16 12.72
C LEU A 487 -14.48 -23.21 13.32
N CYS A 488 -13.21 -23.35 12.95
CA CYS A 488 -12.14 -22.44 13.42
C CYS A 488 -12.38 -20.99 12.99
N THR A 489 -12.89 -20.76 11.78
CA THR A 489 -13.22 -19.42 11.29
C THR A 489 -14.36 -18.80 12.10
N VAL A 490 -15.44 -19.56 12.33
CA VAL A 490 -16.58 -19.09 13.15
C VAL A 490 -16.14 -18.77 14.57
N LEU A 491 -15.33 -19.65 15.18
CA LEU A 491 -14.80 -19.42 16.52
C LEU A 491 -13.87 -18.20 16.56
N ALA A 492 -12.98 -18.05 15.58
CA ALA A 492 -12.07 -16.90 15.49
C ALA A 492 -12.83 -15.58 15.30
N VAL A 493 -13.84 -15.56 14.42
CA VAL A 493 -14.69 -14.37 14.21
C VAL A 493 -15.50 -14.06 15.46
N GLY A 494 -16.16 -15.07 16.06
CA GLY A 494 -16.95 -14.90 17.28
C GLY A 494 -16.10 -14.39 18.45
N LEU A 495 -14.91 -14.97 18.65
CA LEU A 495 -13.96 -14.51 19.66
C LEU A 495 -13.45 -13.08 19.37
N GLY A 496 -13.14 -12.78 18.10
CA GLY A 496 -12.70 -11.46 17.69
C GLY A 496 -13.75 -10.38 17.93
N VAL A 497 -15.01 -10.64 17.59
CA VAL A 497 -16.15 -9.73 17.87
C VAL A 497 -16.33 -9.55 19.38
N TRP A 498 -16.29 -10.65 20.14
CA TRP A 498 -16.42 -10.58 21.61
C TRP A 498 -15.26 -9.80 22.25
N MET A 499 -14.03 -10.01 21.80
CA MET A 499 -12.85 -9.30 22.31
C MET A 499 -12.82 -7.82 21.93
N GLN A 500 -13.45 -7.42 20.82
CA GLN A 500 -13.53 -6.02 20.39
C GLN A 500 -14.76 -5.28 20.89
N ARG A 501 -15.64 -5.97 21.58
CA ARG A 501 -16.81 -5.36 22.20
C ARG A 501 -16.36 -4.33 23.24
N ASP A 502 -16.97 -3.15 23.19
CA ASP A 502 -16.74 -2.03 24.11
C ASP A 502 -15.29 -1.44 24.08
N VAL A 503 -14.49 -1.81 23.09
CA VAL A 503 -13.15 -1.24 22.90
C VAL A 503 -13.26 0.13 22.23
N VAL A 504 -12.73 1.15 22.90
CA VAL A 504 -12.60 2.51 22.38
C VAL A 504 -11.21 2.70 21.78
N GLN A 505 -11.13 3.02 20.51
CA GLN A 505 -9.87 3.34 19.80
C GLN A 505 -9.83 4.83 19.49
N ILE A 506 -8.79 5.51 19.92
CA ILE A 506 -8.56 6.93 19.69
C ILE A 506 -7.27 7.07 18.88
N ASN A 507 -7.33 7.72 17.73
CA ASN A 507 -6.18 7.88 16.85
C ASN A 507 -6.05 9.33 16.38
N LEU A 508 -4.81 9.81 16.25
CA LEU A 508 -4.49 11.10 15.65
C LEU A 508 -4.34 10.94 14.14
N VAL A 509 -5.04 11.77 13.37
CA VAL A 509 -5.08 11.67 11.90
C VAL A 509 -4.92 13.06 11.28
N GLY A 510 -4.06 13.21 10.30
CA GLY A 510 -3.88 14.46 9.54
C GLY A 510 -2.54 15.12 9.76
N ALA A 511 -2.49 16.45 9.61
CA ALA A 511 -1.24 17.23 9.67
C ALA A 511 -0.55 17.14 11.03
N SER A 512 0.78 16.95 11.03
CA SER A 512 1.59 16.78 12.24
C SER A 512 1.47 17.90 13.27
N ASN A 513 1.17 19.13 12.83
CA ASN A 513 1.08 20.27 13.75
C ASN A 513 -0.33 20.50 14.31
N ASN A 514 -1.37 19.93 13.71
CA ASN A 514 -2.75 20.09 14.12
C ASN A 514 -3.63 18.90 13.69
N PRO A 515 -3.34 17.69 14.18
CA PRO A 515 -4.08 16.49 13.78
C PRO A 515 -5.52 16.51 14.29
N CYS A 516 -6.42 15.89 13.55
CA CYS A 516 -7.75 15.53 14.02
C CYS A 516 -7.65 14.30 14.94
N VAL A 517 -8.61 14.20 15.88
CA VAL A 517 -8.73 13.01 16.72
C VAL A 517 -9.94 12.21 16.28
N VAL A 518 -9.74 10.95 15.97
CA VAL A 518 -10.81 10.03 15.55
C VAL A 518 -11.00 8.99 16.64
N CYS A 519 -12.19 8.98 17.24
CA CYS A 519 -12.62 8.00 18.23
C CYS A 519 -13.52 6.96 17.56
N VAL A 520 -13.25 5.69 17.81
CA VAL A 520 -14.00 4.58 17.21
C VAL A 520 -14.41 3.59 18.28
N GLN A 521 -15.72 3.29 18.36
CA GLN A 521 -16.30 2.27 19.26
C GLN A 521 -17.43 1.54 18.55
N ASN A 522 -17.53 0.23 18.74
CA ASN A 522 -18.62 -0.65 18.24
C ASN A 522 -19.05 -0.39 16.79
N GLY A 523 -18.12 -0.01 15.92
CA GLY A 523 -18.44 0.25 14.52
C GLY A 523 -18.81 1.70 14.22
N GLN A 524 -19.00 2.57 15.19
CA GLN A 524 -19.27 4.00 15.01
C GLN A 524 -17.99 4.82 15.15
N ALA A 525 -17.89 5.93 14.42
CA ALA A 525 -16.75 6.84 14.47
C ALA A 525 -17.23 8.25 14.85
N VAL A 526 -16.49 8.88 15.76
CA VAL A 526 -16.64 10.27 16.14
C VAL A 526 -15.34 11.00 15.80
N VAL A 527 -15.46 12.13 15.14
CA VAL A 527 -14.31 12.92 14.67
C VAL A 527 -14.27 14.25 15.41
N PHE A 528 -13.23 14.51 16.15
CA PHE A 528 -12.91 15.83 16.69
C PHE A 528 -12.07 16.57 15.65
N PHE A 529 -12.74 17.42 14.89
CA PHE A 529 -12.15 18.06 13.73
C PHE A 529 -11.35 19.30 14.09
N ARG A 530 -10.17 19.39 13.47
CA ARG A 530 -9.23 20.50 13.61
C ARG A 530 -8.51 20.74 12.29
N GLY A 531 -8.14 21.95 12.00
CA GLY A 531 -7.39 22.29 10.79
C GLY A 531 -8.26 22.58 9.58
N GLY A 532 -7.81 22.24 8.39
CA GLY A 532 -8.43 22.59 7.11
C GLY A 532 -8.85 21.38 6.28
N GLU A 533 -9.12 21.61 5.01
CA GLU A 533 -9.64 20.63 4.04
C GLU A 533 -8.71 19.40 3.87
N SER A 534 -7.38 19.62 3.94
CA SER A 534 -6.40 18.52 3.90
C SER A 534 -6.54 17.54 5.06
N ASN A 535 -6.89 18.04 6.26
CA ASN A 535 -7.13 17.19 7.43
C ASN A 535 -8.43 16.40 7.26
N TRP A 536 -9.47 17.00 6.67
CA TRP A 536 -10.71 16.31 6.40
C TRP A 536 -10.49 15.15 5.40
N SER A 537 -9.76 15.43 4.33
CA SER A 537 -9.36 14.38 3.36
C SER A 537 -8.56 13.24 4.02
N ALA A 538 -7.66 13.57 4.95
CA ALA A 538 -6.93 12.56 5.71
C ALA A 538 -7.86 11.71 6.61
N VAL A 539 -8.83 12.34 7.29
CA VAL A 539 -9.85 11.66 8.10
C VAL A 539 -10.72 10.76 7.23
N GLN A 540 -11.20 11.24 6.09
CA GLN A 540 -11.98 10.44 5.15
C GLN A 540 -11.19 9.22 4.66
N ASN A 541 -9.92 9.40 4.27
CA ASN A 541 -9.05 8.30 3.87
C ASN A 541 -8.82 7.29 5.01
N TYR A 542 -8.67 7.77 6.24
CA TYR A 542 -8.52 6.91 7.42
C TYR A 542 -9.79 6.08 7.69
N LEU A 543 -10.97 6.71 7.65
CA LEU A 543 -12.26 6.03 7.84
C LEU A 543 -12.56 5.05 6.71
N ALA A 544 -12.31 5.45 5.48
CA ALA A 544 -12.46 4.60 4.30
C ALA A 544 -11.54 3.37 4.34
N GLY A 545 -10.30 3.53 4.81
CA GLY A 545 -9.37 2.41 5.05
C GLY A 545 -9.90 1.40 6.08
N ARG A 546 -10.84 1.78 6.93
CA ARG A 546 -11.50 0.93 7.94
C ARG A 546 -12.94 0.53 7.58
N SER A 547 -13.30 0.60 6.30
CA SER A 547 -14.64 0.25 5.78
C SER A 547 -15.78 1.09 6.36
N ARG A 548 -15.50 2.35 6.69
CA ARG A 548 -16.45 3.32 7.21
C ARG A 548 -16.49 4.51 6.29
N GLN A 549 -17.66 4.82 5.77
CA GLN A 549 -17.80 5.91 4.80
C GLN A 549 -18.10 7.24 5.47
N GLU A 550 -18.90 7.24 6.53
CA GLU A 550 -19.33 8.46 7.21
C GLU A 550 -19.20 8.33 8.74
N PRO A 551 -18.67 9.36 9.43
CA PRO A 551 -18.68 9.40 10.88
C PRO A 551 -20.10 9.63 11.41
N ALA A 552 -20.41 9.04 12.56
CA ALA A 552 -21.67 9.26 13.25
C ALA A 552 -21.80 10.70 13.76
N LEU A 553 -20.68 11.28 14.18
CA LEU A 553 -20.62 12.64 14.70
C LEU A 553 -19.30 13.32 14.30
N VAL A 554 -19.38 14.57 13.88
CA VAL A 554 -18.23 15.47 13.75
C VAL A 554 -18.37 16.59 14.76
N VAL A 555 -17.38 16.74 15.64
CA VAL A 555 -17.27 17.84 16.60
C VAL A 555 -16.23 18.84 16.06
N ASP A 556 -16.67 20.00 15.61
CA ASP A 556 -15.78 21.02 15.07
C ASP A 556 -15.19 21.87 16.21
N LEU A 557 -13.91 21.63 16.51
CA LEU A 557 -13.14 22.32 17.55
C LEU A 557 -12.38 23.54 17.03
N ARG A 558 -12.63 24.01 15.80
CA ARG A 558 -11.92 25.18 15.26
C ARG A 558 -12.40 26.48 15.93
N ALA A 559 -11.47 27.32 16.28
CA ALA A 559 -11.79 28.65 16.87
C ALA A 559 -12.47 29.61 15.89
N LYS A 560 -12.24 29.44 14.57
CA LYS A 560 -12.89 30.18 13.49
C LYS A 560 -13.28 29.16 12.40
N PRO A 561 -14.49 28.62 12.45
CA PRO A 561 -14.94 27.68 11.42
C PRO A 561 -15.11 28.43 10.09
N THR A 562 -14.37 28.01 9.08
CA THR A 562 -14.67 28.34 7.68
C THR A 562 -15.77 27.43 7.20
N GLN A 563 -16.64 27.89 6.30
CA GLN A 563 -17.67 27.04 5.69
C GLN A 563 -17.02 25.84 5.02
N MET A 564 -17.27 24.66 5.57
CA MET A 564 -16.87 23.37 5.02
C MET A 564 -18.06 22.43 5.09
N GLU A 565 -18.26 21.68 4.01
CA GLU A 565 -19.27 20.61 4.00
C GLU A 565 -18.63 19.33 4.58
N PHE A 566 -19.14 18.88 5.70
CA PHE A 566 -18.77 17.59 6.29
C PHE A 566 -19.79 16.52 5.87
N SER A 567 -19.30 15.41 5.36
CA SER A 567 -20.13 14.21 5.18
C SER A 567 -20.17 13.45 6.51
N ALA A 568 -21.20 13.70 7.31
CA ALA A 568 -21.43 13.09 8.62
C ALA A 568 -22.92 13.00 8.94
N ALA A 569 -23.32 12.05 9.81
CA ALA A 569 -24.71 11.93 10.22
C ALA A 569 -25.15 13.09 11.11
N GLU A 570 -24.26 13.59 11.98
CA GLU A 570 -24.47 14.74 12.85
C GLU A 570 -23.21 15.61 12.88
N ILE A 571 -23.39 16.94 12.91
CA ILE A 571 -22.30 17.92 13.03
C ILE A 571 -22.59 18.81 14.23
N VAL A 572 -21.61 18.96 15.12
CA VAL A 572 -21.67 19.85 16.28
C VAL A 572 -20.56 20.87 16.18
N THR A 573 -20.94 22.14 15.99
CA THR A 573 -20.02 23.26 16.02
C THR A 573 -19.96 23.80 17.45
N VAL A 574 -18.82 23.66 18.11
CA VAL A 574 -18.69 24.00 19.55
C VAL A 574 -18.98 25.48 19.83
N GLN A 575 -18.72 26.35 18.86
CA GLN A 575 -19.00 27.80 18.99
C GLN A 575 -20.49 28.16 19.10
N GLU A 576 -21.38 27.27 18.68
CA GLU A 576 -22.84 27.45 18.75
C GLU A 576 -23.43 26.97 20.08
N LEU A 577 -22.59 26.39 20.96
CA LEU A 577 -22.99 25.84 22.25
C LEU A 577 -22.76 26.86 23.40
N ALA A 578 -23.34 26.55 24.56
CA ALA A 578 -23.03 27.25 25.80
C ALA A 578 -21.58 26.99 26.23
N ASP A 579 -21.03 27.85 27.12
CA ASP A 579 -19.64 27.76 27.61
C ASP A 579 -19.26 26.35 28.15
N PHE A 580 -20.25 25.60 28.63
CA PHE A 580 -20.12 24.22 29.04
C PHE A 580 -21.35 23.41 28.64
N THR A 581 -21.14 22.26 28.02
CA THR A 581 -22.23 21.36 27.60
C THR A 581 -21.77 19.90 27.76
N THR A 582 -22.59 19.11 28.46
CA THR A 582 -22.39 17.65 28.58
C THR A 582 -23.43 16.93 27.75
N ARG A 583 -23.02 15.92 27.00
CA ARG A 583 -23.93 15.06 26.23
C ARG A 583 -23.45 13.60 26.21
N PRO A 584 -24.37 12.62 26.20
CA PRO A 584 -24.00 11.25 25.89
C PRO A 584 -23.51 11.16 24.44
N LEU A 585 -22.47 10.37 24.21
CA LEU A 585 -21.85 10.27 22.88
C LEU A 585 -22.20 8.96 22.18
N LEU A 586 -21.64 7.86 22.65
CA LEU A 586 -21.84 6.48 22.18
C LEU A 586 -22.16 5.63 23.40
N ASP A 587 -22.35 4.31 23.20
CA ASP A 587 -22.66 3.40 24.30
C ASP A 587 -21.65 3.53 25.46
N GLY A 588 -22.09 4.12 26.57
CA GLY A 588 -21.30 4.29 27.78
C GLY A 588 -20.20 5.38 27.71
N LEU A 589 -20.19 6.24 26.69
CA LEU A 589 -19.29 7.39 26.59
C LEU A 589 -20.02 8.68 26.90
N THR A 590 -19.34 9.58 27.62
CA THR A 590 -19.80 10.95 27.86
C THR A 590 -18.86 11.95 27.16
N LEU A 591 -19.41 13.04 26.70
CA LEU A 591 -18.67 14.13 26.05
C LEU A 591 -18.99 15.43 26.76
N ASP A 592 -17.96 16.02 27.37
CA ASP A 592 -18.01 17.34 27.96
C ASP A 592 -17.30 18.32 27.05
N LEU A 593 -18.01 19.35 26.60
CA LEU A 593 -17.51 20.40 25.73
C LEU A 593 -17.36 21.69 26.51
N TYR A 594 -16.16 22.24 26.50
CA TYR A 594 -15.83 23.53 27.09
C TYR A 594 -15.49 24.51 25.98
N HIS A 595 -16.10 25.65 26.00
CA HIS A 595 -15.92 26.71 25.01
C HIS A 595 -15.49 28.02 25.65
N ASN A 596 -14.58 28.74 24.97
CA ASN A 596 -14.21 30.12 25.26
C ASN A 596 -14.00 30.83 23.91
N LYS A 597 -14.04 32.18 23.89
CA LYS A 597 -13.87 32.99 22.67
C LYS A 597 -12.63 32.64 21.81
N SER A 598 -11.61 32.01 22.37
CA SER A 598 -10.35 31.72 21.71
C SER A 598 -9.93 30.23 21.73
N ALA A 599 -10.65 29.39 22.47
CA ALA A 599 -10.24 28.00 22.68
C ALA A 599 -11.42 27.05 22.91
N ASN A 600 -11.32 25.83 22.46
CA ASN A 600 -12.29 24.76 22.61
C ASN A 600 -11.61 23.52 23.19
N LEU A 601 -12.26 22.86 24.14
CA LEU A 601 -11.80 21.61 24.74
C LEU A 601 -12.96 20.61 24.73
N ALA A 602 -12.68 19.42 24.24
CA ALA A 602 -13.58 18.27 24.34
C ALA A 602 -12.97 17.26 25.30
N VAL A 603 -13.73 16.84 26.33
CA VAL A 603 -13.31 15.80 27.26
C VAL A 603 -14.22 14.59 27.08
N LEU A 604 -13.62 13.49 26.70
CA LEU A 604 -14.30 12.21 26.51
C LEU A 604 -14.17 11.37 27.78
N GLY A 605 -15.28 11.06 28.41
CA GLY A 605 -15.34 10.13 29.54
C GLY A 605 -15.52 8.69 29.05
N VAL A 606 -14.59 7.81 29.44
CA VAL A 606 -14.59 6.37 29.13
C VAL A 606 -14.52 5.59 30.45
N GLY A 607 -15.64 5.29 31.06
CA GLY A 607 -15.72 4.77 32.42
C GLY A 607 -15.16 5.78 33.43
N GLU A 608 -14.12 5.40 34.18
CA GLU A 608 -13.45 6.30 35.16
C GLU A 608 -12.35 7.18 34.52
N ARG A 609 -12.10 7.06 33.22
CA ARG A 609 -10.99 7.77 32.55
C ARG A 609 -11.49 8.93 31.72
N HIS A 610 -10.68 10.01 31.74
CA HIS A 610 -10.98 11.24 31.03
C HIS A 610 -9.91 11.51 29.99
N ILE A 611 -10.31 11.66 28.73
CA ILE A 611 -9.42 11.93 27.59
C ILE A 611 -9.81 13.26 26.99
N ALA A 612 -8.88 14.20 27.01
CA ALA A 612 -9.12 15.53 26.48
C ALA A 612 -8.59 15.68 25.04
N VAL A 613 -9.31 16.46 24.24
CA VAL A 613 -8.89 16.92 22.93
C VAL A 613 -8.96 18.45 22.94
N GLY A 614 -7.82 19.12 22.86
CA GLY A 614 -7.75 20.56 23.05
C GLY A 614 -7.34 21.36 21.83
N ALA A 615 -7.94 22.54 21.65
CA ALA A 615 -7.56 23.53 20.68
C ALA A 615 -7.47 24.90 21.35
N GLY A 616 -6.25 25.45 21.45
CA GLY A 616 -5.99 26.80 21.99
C GLY A 616 -5.79 26.84 23.52
N LYS A 617 -5.55 28.05 24.05
CA LYS A 617 -5.41 28.30 25.49
C LYS A 617 -6.79 28.53 26.11
N LEU A 618 -7.22 27.58 26.93
CA LEU A 618 -8.48 27.66 27.64
C LEU A 618 -8.21 28.06 29.09
N ALA A 619 -8.89 29.11 29.58
CA ALA A 619 -8.88 29.49 30.98
C ALA A 619 -10.19 29.02 31.62
N LEU A 620 -10.10 28.02 32.51
CA LEU A 620 -11.23 27.49 33.29
C LEU A 620 -11.11 27.99 34.74
N ALA A 621 -12.25 28.11 35.41
CA ALA A 621 -12.30 28.52 36.82
C ALA A 621 -11.61 27.46 37.73
N GLU A 622 -11.75 26.18 37.40
CA GLU A 622 -11.08 25.08 38.06
C GLU A 622 -10.32 24.21 37.04
N PRO A 623 -9.09 23.76 37.35
CA PRO A 623 -8.33 22.92 36.45
C PRO A 623 -8.94 21.52 36.32
N VAL A 624 -9.14 21.07 35.08
CA VAL A 624 -9.66 19.74 34.76
C VAL A 624 -8.49 18.75 34.72
N ARG A 625 -8.59 17.70 35.54
CA ARG A 625 -7.63 16.59 35.52
C ARG A 625 -8.03 15.58 34.45
N VAL A 626 -7.11 15.19 33.60
CA VAL A 626 -7.35 14.22 32.52
C VAL A 626 -6.22 13.20 32.46
N ASP A 627 -6.56 11.93 32.17
CA ASP A 627 -5.56 10.87 32.00
C ASP A 627 -4.69 11.10 30.77
N VAL A 628 -5.32 11.54 29.66
CA VAL A 628 -4.61 11.77 28.40
C VAL A 628 -5.11 13.03 27.72
N LEU A 629 -4.18 13.87 27.29
CA LEU A 629 -4.46 15.02 26.43
C LEU A 629 -4.00 14.70 24.99
N CYS A 630 -4.95 14.68 24.07
CA CYS A 630 -4.70 14.40 22.67
C CYS A 630 -4.49 15.68 21.88
N ALA A 631 -3.41 15.72 21.09
CA ALA A 631 -3.10 16.75 20.11
C ALA A 631 -3.24 18.20 20.64
N PRO A 632 -2.61 18.59 21.75
CA PRO A 632 -2.70 19.97 22.20
C PRO A 632 -2.05 20.91 21.19
N GLY A 633 -2.70 22.04 20.89
CA GLY A 633 -2.09 23.13 20.12
C GLY A 633 -1.14 23.96 20.98
N THR A 634 -1.54 24.18 22.23
CA THR A 634 -0.77 24.82 23.31
C THR A 634 -1.21 24.17 24.62
N LEU A 635 -0.34 24.12 25.62
CA LEU A 635 -0.71 23.71 26.96
C LEU A 635 -1.37 24.86 27.71
N SER A 636 -2.32 24.53 28.57
CA SER A 636 -3.02 25.47 29.45
C SER A 636 -2.94 24.96 30.89
N ASP A 637 -2.72 25.84 31.83
CA ASP A 637 -2.72 25.51 33.28
C ASP A 637 -4.07 24.97 33.76
N SER A 638 -5.12 25.19 32.96
CA SER A 638 -6.47 24.69 33.26
C SER A 638 -6.66 23.20 32.93
N VAL A 639 -5.71 22.55 32.29
CA VAL A 639 -5.77 21.10 31.97
C VAL A 639 -4.49 20.43 32.48
N ARG A 640 -4.66 19.46 33.39
CA ARG A 640 -3.55 18.70 33.98
C ARG A 640 -3.59 17.25 33.49
N PRO A 641 -2.84 16.91 32.41
CA PRO A 641 -2.78 15.55 31.89
C PRO A 641 -1.72 14.72 32.60
N ASP A 642 -1.96 13.42 32.78
CA ASP A 642 -0.95 12.46 33.19
C ASP A 642 -0.07 12.04 32.00
N ALA A 643 -0.65 11.99 30.80
CA ALA A 643 0.05 11.72 29.54
C ALA A 643 -0.45 12.61 28.38
N ILE A 644 0.43 12.86 27.43
CA ILE A 644 0.10 13.64 26.22
C ILE A 644 0.34 12.75 24.99
N LEU A 645 -0.67 12.63 24.13
CA LEU A 645 -0.56 11.95 22.84
C LEU A 645 -0.40 12.97 21.71
N TYR A 646 0.71 12.88 20.95
CA TYR A 646 1.03 13.83 19.89
C TYR A 646 1.72 13.19 18.68
N THR A 647 1.88 13.96 17.60
CA THR A 647 2.46 13.50 16.33
C THR A 647 3.92 13.89 16.13
N ALA A 648 4.55 14.56 17.09
CA ALA A 648 5.96 15.00 17.03
C ALA A 648 6.69 14.74 18.36
N ALA A 649 7.98 14.42 18.27
CA ALA A 649 8.82 14.15 19.43
C ALA A 649 9.20 15.41 20.21
N ALA A 650 9.29 16.57 19.54
CA ALA A 650 9.68 17.86 20.13
C ALA A 650 8.70 18.97 19.71
N PRO A 651 7.50 19.01 20.27
CA PRO A 651 6.56 20.11 20.03
C PRO A 651 7.06 21.39 20.72
N ARG A 652 6.62 22.55 20.23
CA ARG A 652 7.05 23.86 20.75
C ARG A 652 6.68 24.14 22.22
N TRP A 653 5.73 23.40 22.77
CA TRP A 653 5.25 23.49 24.16
C TRP A 653 5.84 22.40 25.06
N LEU A 654 6.88 21.68 24.60
CA LEU A 654 7.43 20.55 25.35
C LEU A 654 7.97 20.96 26.74
N ASP A 655 8.59 22.13 26.81
CA ASP A 655 9.15 22.66 28.07
C ASP A 655 8.04 23.00 29.08
N ASP A 656 6.83 23.27 28.63
CA ASP A 656 5.65 23.54 29.48
C ASP A 656 5.00 22.26 30.02
N ALA A 657 5.42 21.08 29.53
CA ALA A 657 4.84 19.77 29.84
C ALA A 657 5.58 19.02 30.99
N ALA A 658 6.31 19.72 31.83
CA ALA A 658 7.09 19.12 32.91
C ALA A 658 6.23 18.20 33.82
N GLY A 659 6.71 16.99 34.08
CA GLY A 659 6.02 15.98 34.89
C GLY A 659 5.03 15.09 34.14
N CYS A 660 4.83 15.30 32.83
CA CYS A 660 3.93 14.49 32.00
C CYS A 660 4.73 13.43 31.18
N THR A 661 4.03 12.39 30.71
CA THR A 661 4.60 11.43 29.77
C THR A 661 4.18 11.79 28.35
N LEU A 662 5.13 12.16 27.48
CA LEU A 662 4.85 12.36 26.06
C LEU A 662 4.83 11.03 25.30
N ARG A 663 3.73 10.75 24.61
CA ARG A 663 3.56 9.64 23.68
C ARG A 663 3.44 10.19 22.27
N TYR A 664 4.31 9.81 21.37
CA TYR A 664 4.32 10.38 20.03
C TYR A 664 4.56 9.32 18.95
N GLY A 665 4.06 9.59 17.76
CA GLY A 665 4.28 8.77 16.56
C GLY A 665 4.01 9.59 15.30
N GLU A 666 4.80 9.33 14.25
CA GLU A 666 4.75 10.14 13.03
C GLU A 666 3.55 9.84 12.13
N ASP A 667 2.97 8.62 12.21
CA ASP A 667 1.91 8.21 11.29
C ASP A 667 0.50 8.45 11.85
N THR A 668 0.02 7.57 12.68
CA THR A 668 -1.30 7.66 13.30
C THR A 668 -1.21 7.12 14.73
N PRO A 669 -0.50 7.83 15.62
CA PRO A 669 -0.37 7.35 16.99
C PRO A 669 -1.75 7.26 17.62
N GLY A 670 -1.97 6.22 18.39
CA GLY A 670 -3.27 5.90 18.92
C GLY A 670 -3.24 5.32 20.33
N LEU A 671 -4.43 5.24 20.88
CA LEU A 671 -4.72 4.72 22.21
C LEU A 671 -5.92 3.80 22.12
N THR A 672 -5.79 2.60 22.65
CA THR A 672 -6.90 1.65 22.78
C THR A 672 -7.26 1.49 24.24
N LEU A 673 -8.53 1.68 24.55
CA LEU A 673 -9.10 1.62 25.90
C LEU A 673 -10.19 0.58 25.99
N ARG A 674 -10.25 -0.06 27.15
CA ARG A 674 -11.40 -0.82 27.60
C ARG A 674 -11.87 -0.26 28.94
N PRO A 675 -13.18 -0.11 29.18
CA PRO A 675 -13.67 0.23 30.50
C PRO A 675 -13.11 -0.75 31.55
N GLY A 676 -12.47 -0.25 32.60
CA GLY A 676 -11.86 -1.04 33.66
C GLY A 676 -10.52 -1.74 33.37
N SER A 677 -9.85 -1.46 32.25
CA SER A 677 -8.56 -2.05 31.90
C SER A 677 -7.43 -1.00 31.70
N SER A 678 -6.17 -1.48 31.58
CA SER A 678 -5.03 -0.63 31.27
C SER A 678 -5.11 -0.06 29.84
N MET A 679 -4.55 1.13 29.67
CA MET A 679 -4.40 1.76 28.34
C MET A 679 -3.35 1.03 27.50
N ILE A 680 -3.68 0.76 26.23
CA ILE A 680 -2.74 0.19 25.26
C ILE A 680 -2.42 1.27 24.22
N TRP A 681 -1.14 1.62 24.14
CA TRP A 681 -0.63 2.61 23.19
C TRP A 681 -0.29 1.95 21.86
N GLU A 682 -0.80 2.51 20.76
CA GLU A 682 -0.58 2.01 19.41
C GLU A 682 0.29 2.99 18.62
N GLU A 683 1.33 2.48 17.96
CA GLU A 683 2.25 3.25 17.12
C GLU A 683 2.88 4.49 17.84
N ALA A 684 2.98 4.49 19.16
CA ALA A 684 3.50 5.59 19.95
C ALA A 684 4.76 5.23 20.74
N GLN A 685 5.80 6.05 20.58
CA GLN A 685 7.03 6.01 21.38
C GLN A 685 6.85 6.85 22.64
N THR A 686 7.65 6.58 23.67
CA THR A 686 7.55 7.25 24.98
C THR A 686 8.76 8.11 25.24
N ILE A 687 8.53 9.35 25.66
CA ILE A 687 9.54 10.23 26.25
C ILE A 687 9.00 10.71 27.59
N ALA A 688 9.78 10.54 28.67
CA ALA A 688 9.49 11.19 29.95
C ALA A 688 9.97 12.65 29.86
N VAL A 689 9.09 13.59 30.08
CA VAL A 689 9.43 15.02 30.15
C VAL A 689 9.83 15.32 31.59
N GLN A 690 11.12 15.60 31.80
CA GLN A 690 11.72 15.87 33.12
C GLN A 690 11.37 17.27 33.61
#